data_6051e01bff9b3698b27e88b1a242a6d9
#
_entry.id   6051e01bff9b3698b27e88b1a242a6d9
#
_cell.length_a   1.000
_cell.length_b   1.000
_cell.length_c   1.000
_cell.angle_alpha   90.00
_cell.angle_beta   90.00
_cell.angle_gamma   90.00
#
_symmetry.space_group_name_H-M   'P 1'
#
loop_
_entity.id
_entity.type
_entity.pdbx_description
1 polymer ?
#
loop_
_entity_poly.entity_id
_entity_poly.type
_entity_poly.pdbx_seq_one_letter_code
_entity_poly.pdbx_strand_id
1 'polypeptide(L)'
;MKNFKQIITICFFAFALTNCGGGGKGSPTQPSSPNNDAPPQNSQSNSNQTQSSQDSSSSDSTASSDSTASYVELMTKFTSSVEYINQYGLSMINAADSYANNLSGAGTTIGIMDSGIETNHLELDSQNKITNDSVLDYSNFSGYRAPTSDDKTHGTFVASIAAGDRDESNNPNDIQGVAYNAQIHFIAIPLAEPDDDYDPVEVTEDNSEDYSGLDQSYASFYRDFTSRYVTAVNNSYGMQGNIADYEEAAVRASFPTVIETIAQQNKINKTIFVWSAGNAGGYSDQQVDNSSPEIFPGMVYFIEELQDTSVAVVSVNEEGLIADHSNRCGLAKDFCIAAPGENITGAYVTNEYPENNNYGTGSGTSFAAPFVSGAIALLTEKFKGQLTGQEILQRIYVTANKEGVYSNSDIYGQGLLDLKKAIEPIGQTYFISPITNQVTTFSQANIFLSSPLFGSLKNIEDKLFLTYFDELGAPFSINASQLVRNNNPENSYLPRISNSQLPTSGNEYLQLFSSIESYDFLSNQTTQKSGFSYALSLDPNNSLNLSLNQENYYSSLSTSYDPIKNFVSNGPSIKYSFKDKRFGYGFSFSKGFQGWNPWTDQEKAYSRYFSTQLNIFSKNNKTSIKLGRLEEDSSYLGMMFLNGQSSSNNSYSSILTVDSDFFINEKFSAFISLTGMRAEPYENFSFINIRSDSSFLTSTNLSIFGKNIFNKKDRFRLDYLVPLSIEKGTADLQFISGRDYLGNSTLGTMKVNLAPAHRERVLSANYSTPISDFSEFGLKLFLIQNLNNIKAESQANLTFYLRLKIQ
;
A
#
# COMPACT_ATOMS: atom_id res chain seq x y z
N MET A 1 -54.84 -16.91 -24.79
CA MET A 1 -54.67 -16.43 -23.38
C MET A 1 -54.59 -17.55 -22.32
N LYS A 2 -55.35 -18.65 -22.43
CA LYS A 2 -55.24 -19.78 -21.47
C LYS A 2 -53.86 -20.47 -21.54
N ASN A 3 -53.27 -20.61 -22.72
CA ASN A 3 -51.95 -21.21 -22.92
C ASN A 3 -50.78 -20.32 -22.43
N PHE A 4 -50.99 -18.99 -22.40
CA PHE A 4 -50.00 -18.04 -21.94
C PHE A 4 -49.73 -18.13 -20.41
N LYS A 5 -50.81 -18.38 -19.64
CA LYS A 5 -50.70 -18.61 -18.19
C LYS A 5 -49.97 -19.91 -17.83
N GLN A 6 -50.16 -20.96 -18.65
CA GLN A 6 -49.45 -22.23 -18.44
C GLN A 6 -47.97 -22.13 -18.76
N ILE A 7 -47.60 -21.35 -19.79
CA ILE A 7 -46.18 -21.11 -20.16
C ILE A 7 -45.45 -20.32 -19.08
N ILE A 8 -46.08 -19.30 -18.51
CA ILE A 8 -45.54 -18.53 -17.41
C ILE A 8 -45.36 -19.41 -16.17
N THR A 9 -46.28 -20.30 -15.88
CA THR A 9 -46.19 -21.22 -14.73
C THR A 9 -45.06 -22.24 -14.91
N ILE A 10 -44.86 -22.75 -16.13
CA ILE A 10 -43.71 -23.66 -16.43
C ILE A 10 -42.39 -22.94 -16.36
N CYS A 11 -42.32 -21.69 -16.83
CA CYS A 11 -41.07 -20.89 -16.69
C CYS A 11 -40.74 -20.57 -15.25
N PHE A 12 -41.73 -20.28 -14.39
CA PHE A 12 -41.48 -20.07 -12.96
C PHE A 12 -41.04 -21.35 -12.23
N PHE A 13 -41.54 -22.53 -12.64
CA PHE A 13 -41.14 -23.80 -12.05
C PHE A 13 -39.68 -24.19 -12.42
N ALA A 14 -39.25 -23.90 -13.63
CA ALA A 14 -37.86 -24.16 -14.06
C ALA A 14 -36.82 -23.29 -13.31
N PHE A 15 -37.20 -22.07 -12.91
CA PHE A 15 -36.33 -21.17 -12.13
C PHE A 15 -36.35 -21.48 -10.64
N ALA A 16 -37.42 -22.03 -10.08
CA ALA A 16 -37.53 -22.40 -8.68
C ALA A 16 -36.69 -23.64 -8.31
N LEU A 17 -36.42 -24.51 -9.28
CA LEU A 17 -35.60 -25.71 -9.08
C LEU A 17 -34.10 -25.49 -9.00
N THR A 18 -33.60 -24.31 -9.40
CA THR A 18 -32.16 -23.97 -9.27
C THR A 18 -31.81 -23.31 -7.95
N ASN A 19 -32.80 -23.07 -7.05
CA ASN A 19 -32.56 -22.37 -5.79
C ASN A 19 -32.79 -23.25 -4.54
N CYS A 20 -32.96 -24.57 -4.71
CA CYS A 20 -33.09 -25.52 -3.60
C CYS A 20 -31.74 -26.27 -3.39
N GLY A 21 -30.88 -25.67 -2.62
CA GLY A 21 -29.71 -26.30 -2.01
C GLY A 21 -29.66 -25.99 -0.51
N GLY A 22 -30.27 -26.86 0.22
CA GLY A 22 -30.15 -27.27 1.60
C GLY A 22 -29.80 -26.28 2.71
N GLY A 23 -30.81 -25.81 3.43
CA GLY A 23 -30.65 -25.32 4.78
C GLY A 23 -30.69 -26.48 5.78
N GLY A 24 -29.63 -26.70 6.52
CA GLY A 24 -29.57 -27.53 7.71
C GLY A 24 -29.31 -26.65 8.93
N LYS A 25 -30.29 -26.55 9.80
CA LYS A 25 -30.19 -25.94 11.12
C LYS A 25 -29.39 -26.86 12.05
N GLY A 26 -28.45 -26.31 12.81
CA GLY A 26 -27.85 -26.92 13.98
C GLY A 26 -27.31 -25.84 14.91
N SER A 27 -27.94 -25.69 16.04
CA SER A 27 -27.54 -24.76 17.12
C SER A 27 -26.40 -25.30 17.96
N PRO A 28 -25.79 -24.46 18.83
CA PRO A 28 -24.39 -24.52 19.20
C PRO A 28 -24.12 -25.30 20.49
N THR A 29 -22.93 -25.82 20.64
CA THR A 29 -22.37 -26.16 21.94
C THR A 29 -20.92 -25.75 22.01
N GLN A 30 -20.59 -25.07 23.08
CA GLN A 30 -19.29 -24.52 23.49
C GLN A 30 -18.51 -25.59 24.32
N PRO A 31 -17.35 -25.30 24.89
CA PRO A 31 -16.03 -25.78 24.44
C PRO A 31 -15.34 -26.70 25.45
N SER A 32 -14.24 -27.28 25.10
CA SER A 32 -13.26 -27.79 26.07
C SER A 32 -11.85 -27.79 25.48
N SER A 33 -10.98 -27.05 26.10
CA SER A 33 -9.52 -27.18 26.06
C SER A 33 -9.13 -28.12 27.24
N PRO A 34 -7.85 -28.41 27.49
CA PRO A 34 -6.67 -28.56 26.66
C PRO A 34 -5.92 -29.90 26.90
N ASN A 35 -4.83 -30.17 26.21
CA ASN A 35 -3.60 -30.63 26.85
C ASN A 35 -2.42 -30.78 25.89
N ASN A 36 -1.33 -30.28 26.38
CA ASN A 36 0.06 -30.47 26.09
C ASN A 36 0.46 -31.80 25.47
N ASP A 37 1.43 -31.77 24.53
CA ASP A 37 2.74 -32.39 24.75
C ASP A 37 3.72 -31.99 23.65
N ALA A 38 4.92 -31.65 24.06
CA ALA A 38 6.08 -31.26 23.26
C ALA A 38 7.04 -32.47 23.12
N PRO A 39 8.23 -32.33 22.49
CA PRO A 39 8.61 -32.99 21.24
C PRO A 39 9.59 -34.17 21.42
N PRO A 40 10.18 -34.70 20.39
CA PRO A 40 11.63 -34.84 20.40
C PRO A 40 12.36 -34.46 19.09
N GLN A 41 13.56 -34.02 19.34
CA GLN A 41 14.67 -33.68 18.47
C GLN A 41 15.24 -34.89 17.71
N ASN A 42 15.97 -34.53 16.69
CA ASN A 42 17.27 -35.02 16.17
C ASN A 42 17.23 -35.35 14.71
N SER A 43 18.13 -35.06 13.87
CA SER A 43 19.52 -34.67 13.81
C SER A 43 20.04 -34.93 12.40
N GLN A 44 20.86 -34.01 11.87
CA GLN A 44 22.01 -34.24 10.97
C GLN A 44 21.77 -34.95 9.63
N SER A 45 22.34 -34.61 8.51
CA SER A 45 23.60 -33.95 8.17
C SER A 45 23.74 -33.82 6.65
N ASN A 46 24.48 -32.80 6.19
CA ASN A 46 25.43 -32.73 5.09
C ASN A 46 25.13 -33.39 3.72
N SER A 47 25.25 -32.73 2.61
CA SER A 47 26.47 -32.27 1.97
C SER A 47 26.23 -31.86 0.52
N ASN A 48 26.91 -30.80 0.11
CA ASN A 48 27.46 -30.43 -1.18
C ASN A 48 27.08 -31.19 -2.45
N GLN A 49 26.68 -30.49 -3.50
CA GLN A 49 27.59 -30.16 -4.61
C GLN A 49 26.89 -29.40 -5.74
N THR A 50 27.63 -28.38 -6.17
CA THR A 50 27.69 -27.61 -7.39
C THR A 50 27.30 -28.39 -8.67
N GLN A 51 26.49 -27.75 -9.55
CA GLN A 51 26.95 -27.47 -10.92
C GLN A 51 25.95 -26.66 -11.72
N SER A 52 26.50 -25.70 -12.42
CA SER A 52 26.01 -24.78 -13.39
C SER A 52 25.30 -25.39 -14.59
N SER A 53 24.28 -24.73 -15.12
CA SER A 53 24.14 -24.49 -16.56
C SER A 53 23.16 -23.33 -16.82
N GLN A 54 23.60 -22.39 -17.62
CA GLN A 54 22.88 -21.32 -18.27
C GLN A 54 21.79 -21.86 -19.20
N ASP A 55 20.67 -21.21 -19.32
CA ASP A 55 20.30 -20.38 -20.47
C ASP A 55 18.92 -19.77 -20.34
N SER A 56 18.92 -18.47 -20.53
CA SER A 56 18.00 -17.54 -21.18
C SER A 56 16.51 -17.89 -21.36
N SER A 57 15.67 -17.06 -20.79
CA SER A 57 14.73 -16.25 -21.57
C SER A 57 14.09 -15.16 -20.69
N SER A 58 14.30 -13.95 -21.11
CA SER A 58 13.78 -12.68 -20.64
C SER A 58 12.26 -12.57 -20.79
N SER A 59 11.58 -11.99 -19.81
CA SER A 59 10.60 -10.94 -20.08
C SER A 59 10.05 -10.32 -18.77
N ASP A 60 10.35 -9.06 -18.62
CA ASP A 60 9.58 -7.99 -17.98
C ASP A 60 8.95 -8.21 -16.60
N SER A 61 9.75 -7.88 -15.60
CA SER A 61 9.27 -7.37 -14.30
C SER A 61 10.08 -6.12 -13.91
N THR A 62 10.07 -5.09 -14.75
CA THR A 62 10.95 -3.92 -14.63
C THR A 62 10.54 -2.88 -13.60
N ALA A 63 9.36 -2.98 -12.96
CA ALA A 63 8.93 -1.97 -11.98
C ALA A 63 9.29 -2.29 -10.53
N SER A 64 9.52 -3.55 -10.16
CA SER A 64 9.96 -3.91 -8.81
C SER A 64 11.49 -4.01 -8.69
N SER A 65 12.19 -4.19 -9.81
CA SER A 65 13.64 -4.28 -9.84
C SER A 65 14.31 -2.90 -9.73
N ASP A 66 13.73 -1.84 -10.29
CA ASP A 66 14.31 -0.49 -10.25
C ASP A 66 14.28 0.10 -8.84
N SER A 67 13.20 -0.07 -8.08
CA SER A 67 13.14 0.44 -6.69
C SER A 67 14.08 -0.32 -5.74
N THR A 68 14.21 -1.62 -5.90
CA THR A 68 15.13 -2.44 -5.09
C THR A 68 16.58 -2.16 -5.44
N ALA A 69 16.92 -2.00 -6.72
CA ALA A 69 18.24 -1.63 -7.16
C ALA A 69 18.64 -0.25 -6.65
N SER A 70 17.71 0.72 -6.70
CA SER A 70 17.92 2.07 -6.16
C SER A 70 18.13 2.06 -4.65
N TYR A 71 17.36 1.27 -3.88
CA TYR A 71 17.52 1.15 -2.43
C TYR A 71 18.88 0.55 -2.06
N VAL A 72 19.30 -0.55 -2.71
CA VAL A 72 20.58 -1.21 -2.47
C VAL A 72 21.75 -0.28 -2.85
N GLU A 73 21.62 0.50 -3.92
CA GLU A 73 22.61 1.49 -4.32
C GLU A 73 22.76 2.60 -3.28
N LEU A 74 21.63 3.13 -2.78
CA LEU A 74 21.64 4.13 -1.71
C LEU A 74 22.22 3.57 -0.41
N MET A 75 21.83 2.38 0.00
CA MET A 75 22.42 1.71 1.16
C MET A 75 23.94 1.61 1.03
N THR A 76 24.44 1.15 -0.13
CA THR A 76 25.87 1.04 -0.38
C THR A 76 26.57 2.41 -0.33
N LYS A 77 25.93 3.44 -0.94
CA LYS A 77 26.47 4.81 -0.93
C LYS A 77 26.66 5.32 0.51
N PHE A 78 25.67 5.15 1.38
CA PHE A 78 25.76 5.61 2.76
C PHE A 78 26.76 4.78 3.58
N THR A 79 26.65 3.47 3.57
CA THR A 79 27.48 2.58 4.41
C THR A 79 28.96 2.55 4.00
N SER A 80 29.32 3.04 2.81
CA SER A 80 30.68 3.16 2.34
C SER A 80 31.28 4.59 2.48
N SER A 81 30.50 5.58 2.91
CA SER A 81 31.02 6.94 3.12
C SER A 81 31.91 7.00 4.37
N VAL A 82 32.91 7.84 4.33
CA VAL A 82 33.86 8.06 5.45
C VAL A 82 33.08 8.55 6.68
N GLU A 83 32.22 9.54 6.50
CA GLU A 83 31.40 10.14 7.55
C GLU A 83 30.55 9.10 8.30
N TYR A 84 29.94 8.13 7.57
CA TYR A 84 29.17 7.06 8.17
C TYR A 84 30.03 6.05 8.93
N ILE A 85 31.18 5.69 8.34
CA ILE A 85 32.10 4.70 8.93
C ILE A 85 32.76 5.25 10.20
N ASN A 86 33.13 6.52 10.22
CA ASN A 86 33.77 7.16 11.38
C ASN A 86 32.79 7.29 12.56
N GLN A 87 31.49 7.29 12.30
CA GLN A 87 30.45 7.32 13.32
C GLN A 87 29.82 5.94 13.45
N TYR A 88 30.50 4.98 14.07
CA TYR A 88 30.05 3.59 14.18
C TYR A 88 28.65 3.44 14.75
N GLY A 89 28.24 4.37 15.63
CA GLY A 89 26.93 4.39 16.24
C GLY A 89 25.78 4.45 15.22
N LEU A 90 25.99 5.07 14.03
CA LEU A 90 25.02 5.08 12.94
C LEU A 90 24.72 3.67 12.43
N SER A 91 25.76 2.83 12.31
CA SER A 91 25.61 1.44 11.91
C SER A 91 24.87 0.63 12.97
N MET A 92 25.19 0.84 14.23
CA MET A 92 24.57 0.12 15.36
C MET A 92 23.06 0.35 15.46
N ILE A 93 22.60 1.56 15.16
CA ILE A 93 21.17 1.91 15.17
C ILE A 93 20.47 1.72 13.82
N ASN A 94 21.13 1.13 12.82
CA ASN A 94 20.61 0.93 11.47
C ASN A 94 20.18 2.25 10.77
N ALA A 95 20.92 3.33 10.93
CA ALA A 95 20.56 4.66 10.40
C ALA A 95 20.54 4.69 8.87
N ALA A 96 21.38 3.90 8.18
CA ALA A 96 21.45 3.85 6.72
C ALA A 96 20.13 3.44 6.07
N ASP A 97 19.31 2.62 6.73
CA ASP A 97 17.98 2.27 6.24
C ASP A 97 17.05 3.49 6.15
N SER A 98 17.16 4.43 7.11
CA SER A 98 16.44 5.70 7.04
C SER A 98 16.93 6.57 5.87
N TYR A 99 18.23 6.66 5.66
CA TYR A 99 18.84 7.44 4.59
C TYR A 99 18.50 6.89 3.20
N ALA A 100 18.51 5.56 3.04
CA ALA A 100 18.06 4.90 1.82
C ALA A 100 16.57 5.11 1.52
N ASN A 101 15.78 5.46 2.53
CA ASN A 101 14.40 5.90 2.40
C ASN A 101 14.26 7.44 2.24
N ASN A 102 15.35 8.14 1.92
CA ASN A 102 15.44 9.59 1.73
C ASN A 102 15.05 10.40 2.98
N LEU A 103 15.34 9.88 4.16
CA LEU A 103 15.18 10.59 5.43
C LEU A 103 16.53 11.15 5.84
N SER A 104 16.54 12.37 6.35
CA SER A 104 17.76 13.10 6.73
C SER A 104 17.54 14.04 7.92
N GLY A 105 16.32 14.14 8.44
CA GLY A 105 15.90 15.14 9.41
C GLY A 105 15.43 16.45 8.79
N ALA A 106 15.32 16.52 7.46
CA ALA A 106 14.95 17.75 6.75
C ALA A 106 13.57 18.28 7.19
N GLY A 107 13.52 19.59 7.47
CA GLY A 107 12.31 20.27 7.94
C GLY A 107 11.99 20.03 9.41
N THR A 108 12.92 19.44 10.19
CA THR A 108 12.83 19.31 11.64
C THR A 108 13.85 20.20 12.35
N THR A 109 13.60 20.47 13.62
CA THR A 109 14.52 21.23 14.49
C THR A 109 14.75 20.44 15.77
N ILE A 110 16.00 20.20 16.13
CA ILE A 110 16.39 19.59 17.40
C ILE A 110 16.77 20.71 18.36
N GLY A 111 16.16 20.78 19.52
CA GLY A 111 16.59 21.61 20.63
C GLY A 111 17.78 20.93 21.34
N ILE A 112 18.81 21.70 21.68
CA ILE A 112 19.94 21.20 22.47
C ILE A 112 20.16 22.16 23.61
N MET A 113 20.14 21.65 24.83
CA MET A 113 20.43 22.40 26.02
C MET A 113 21.74 21.85 26.61
N ASP A 114 22.83 22.65 26.54
CA ASP A 114 24.17 22.17 26.87
C ASP A 114 25.09 23.36 27.26
N SER A 115 26.37 23.09 27.53
CA SER A 115 27.31 24.08 28.03
C SER A 115 27.69 25.20 27.07
N GLY A 116 27.61 24.97 25.77
CA GLY A 116 27.97 25.93 24.73
C GLY A 116 28.15 25.24 23.38
N ILE A 117 28.22 26.03 22.32
CA ILE A 117 28.36 25.50 20.95
C ILE A 117 29.27 26.35 20.10
N GLU A 118 30.13 25.71 19.28
CA GLU A 118 30.92 26.37 18.25
C GLU A 118 30.22 26.32 16.91
N THR A 119 29.49 27.38 16.60
CA THR A 119 28.62 27.47 15.41
C THR A 119 29.40 27.56 14.09
N ASN A 120 30.73 27.82 14.14
CA ASN A 120 31.56 27.85 12.94
C ASN A 120 32.30 26.52 12.68
N HIS A 121 32.06 25.49 13.51
CA HIS A 121 32.61 24.17 13.24
C HIS A 121 32.07 23.62 11.92
N LEU A 122 32.88 22.94 11.10
CA LEU A 122 32.49 22.44 9.77
C LEU A 122 31.24 21.56 9.80
N GLU A 123 31.03 20.81 10.88
CA GLU A 123 29.83 20.00 11.08
C GLU A 123 28.55 20.78 11.33
N LEU A 124 28.66 22.10 11.58
CA LEU A 124 27.53 22.92 12.06
C LEU A 124 27.40 24.26 11.29
N ASP A 125 28.25 24.49 10.27
CA ASP A 125 28.34 25.76 9.57
C ASP A 125 27.49 25.86 8.30
N SER A 126 26.77 24.78 7.94
CA SER A 126 25.92 24.81 6.77
C SER A 126 24.78 25.85 6.92
N GLN A 127 24.36 26.39 5.79
CA GLN A 127 23.37 27.46 5.76
C GLN A 127 22.07 27.06 6.47
N ASN A 128 21.69 27.83 7.47
CA ASN A 128 20.51 27.61 8.33
C ASN A 128 20.58 26.39 9.25
N LYS A 129 21.74 25.79 9.48
CA LYS A 129 21.91 24.75 10.48
C LYS A 129 21.58 25.26 11.86
N ILE A 130 22.23 26.36 12.26
CA ILE A 130 21.98 27.07 13.50
C ILE A 130 21.64 28.52 13.14
N THR A 131 20.52 29.03 13.61
CA THR A 131 20.17 30.43 13.43
C THR A 131 20.75 31.28 14.56
N ASN A 132 21.05 32.55 14.30
CA ASN A 132 21.67 33.45 15.31
C ASN A 132 20.81 33.61 16.57
N ASP A 133 19.48 33.49 16.44
CA ASP A 133 18.52 33.52 17.55
C ASP A 133 18.35 32.17 18.22
N SER A 134 19.01 31.13 17.75
CA SER A 134 18.96 29.79 18.31
C SER A 134 20.05 29.52 19.36
N VAL A 135 20.94 30.51 19.61
CA VAL A 135 22.01 30.40 20.60
C VAL A 135 21.80 31.46 21.66
N LEU A 136 21.46 31.05 22.89
CA LEU A 136 21.43 31.95 24.04
C LEU A 136 22.79 31.91 24.74
N ASP A 137 23.34 33.11 25.02
CA ASP A 137 24.64 33.26 25.64
C ASP A 137 24.49 33.42 27.16
N TYR A 138 25.42 32.84 27.93
CA TYR A 138 25.47 32.92 29.40
C TYR A 138 25.67 34.36 29.92
N SER A 139 26.24 35.26 29.08
CA SER A 139 26.54 36.60 29.49
C SER A 139 25.34 37.36 30.11
N ASN A 140 24.14 36.86 29.86
CA ASN A 140 22.89 37.39 30.42
C ASN A 140 22.56 36.87 31.84
N PHE A 141 23.29 35.84 32.33
CA PHE A 141 23.12 35.33 33.69
C PHE A 141 24.11 36.06 34.61
N SER A 142 23.59 36.68 35.66
CA SER A 142 24.39 37.41 36.61
C SER A 142 25.44 36.52 37.30
N GLY A 143 26.72 36.78 37.07
CA GLY A 143 27.81 36.05 37.66
C GLY A 143 28.49 35.00 36.78
N TYR A 144 27.99 34.81 35.57
CA TYR A 144 28.58 33.85 34.61
C TYR A 144 29.34 34.61 33.50
N ARG A 145 30.43 34.02 33.02
CA ARG A 145 31.20 34.49 31.88
C ARG A 145 30.68 33.91 30.57
N ALA A 146 31.03 34.51 29.45
CA ALA A 146 30.76 33.92 28.17
C ALA A 146 31.55 32.60 28.01
N PRO A 147 30.96 31.60 27.31
CA PRO A 147 31.60 30.31 27.14
C PRO A 147 32.93 30.43 26.37
N THR A 148 33.97 29.81 26.88
CA THR A 148 35.27 29.62 26.19
C THR A 148 35.16 28.48 25.19
N SER A 149 36.21 28.22 24.41
CA SER A 149 36.24 27.06 23.52
C SER A 149 36.15 25.72 24.30
N ASP A 150 36.73 25.64 25.50
CA ASP A 150 36.59 24.45 26.34
C ASP A 150 35.14 24.23 26.80
N ASP A 151 34.45 25.28 27.19
CA ASP A 151 33.02 25.19 27.58
C ASP A 151 32.13 24.75 26.40
N LYS A 152 32.48 25.12 25.18
CA LYS A 152 31.76 24.78 23.96
C LYS A 152 32.02 23.33 23.51
N THR A 153 33.06 22.67 24.02
CA THR A 153 33.47 21.34 23.56
C THR A 153 32.33 20.34 23.63
N HIS A 154 31.71 20.21 24.81
CA HIS A 154 30.67 19.22 25.05
C HIS A 154 29.41 19.44 24.19
N GLY A 155 28.86 20.63 24.17
CA GLY A 155 27.65 20.92 23.38
C GLY A 155 27.87 20.88 21.87
N THR A 156 29.08 21.24 21.37
CA THR A 156 29.45 21.08 19.95
C THR A 156 29.52 19.62 19.58
N PHE A 157 30.10 18.78 20.45
CA PHE A 157 30.20 17.35 20.27
C PHE A 157 28.78 16.71 20.21
N VAL A 158 27.93 17.01 21.18
CA VAL A 158 26.51 16.54 21.26
C VAL A 158 25.72 16.96 20.01
N ALA A 159 25.88 18.22 19.59
CA ALA A 159 25.20 18.76 18.42
C ALA A 159 25.60 18.03 17.14
N SER A 160 26.89 17.72 16.98
CA SER A 160 27.39 17.01 15.82
C SER A 160 26.88 15.57 15.73
N ILE A 161 26.70 14.87 16.85
CA ILE A 161 26.10 13.53 16.85
C ILE A 161 24.63 13.60 16.43
N ALA A 162 23.87 14.56 16.96
CA ALA A 162 22.44 14.68 16.67
C ALA A 162 22.17 15.08 15.22
N ALA A 163 22.92 16.08 14.72
CA ALA A 163 22.59 16.76 13.47
C ALA A 163 23.82 17.29 12.70
N GLY A 164 25.03 16.78 12.94
CA GLY A 164 26.23 17.15 12.15
C GLY A 164 25.96 17.05 10.66
N ASP A 165 26.49 17.99 9.89
CA ASP A 165 26.31 18.08 8.46
C ASP A 165 26.84 16.84 7.73
N ARG A 166 26.31 16.57 6.57
CA ARG A 166 26.82 15.58 5.62
C ARG A 166 27.21 16.31 4.34
N ASP A 167 28.49 16.46 4.12
CA ASP A 167 29.02 17.24 2.97
C ASP A 167 29.77 16.40 1.93
N GLU A 168 29.88 15.07 2.16
CA GLU A 168 30.66 14.14 1.30
C GLU A 168 32.11 14.62 1.12
N SER A 169 32.69 15.21 2.16
CA SER A 169 34.04 15.73 2.12
C SER A 169 35.10 14.61 1.97
N ASN A 170 36.31 14.98 1.57
CA ASN A 170 37.44 14.04 1.55
C ASN A 170 38.23 14.04 2.87
N ASN A 171 37.73 14.67 3.93
CA ASN A 171 38.35 14.67 5.22
C ASN A 171 38.27 13.27 5.86
N PRO A 172 39.40 12.61 6.16
CA PRO A 172 39.40 11.26 6.70
C PRO A 172 38.82 11.16 8.12
N ASN A 173 38.66 12.27 8.82
CA ASN A 173 38.14 12.34 10.18
C ASN A 173 36.68 12.81 10.22
N ASP A 174 36.08 13.08 9.07
CA ASP A 174 34.77 13.61 8.93
C ASP A 174 33.68 12.64 9.46
N ILE A 175 32.58 13.19 9.96
CA ILE A 175 31.43 12.46 10.48
C ILE A 175 30.16 13.04 9.90
N GLN A 176 29.03 12.39 10.18
CA GLN A 176 27.70 12.96 10.01
C GLN A 176 26.86 12.68 11.26
N GLY A 177 25.92 13.53 11.55
CA GLY A 177 24.92 13.33 12.58
C GLY A 177 23.81 12.37 12.13
N VAL A 178 23.04 11.88 13.09
CA VAL A 178 21.89 10.99 12.81
C VAL A 178 20.87 11.68 11.91
N ALA A 179 20.54 12.93 12.16
CA ALA A 179 19.60 13.73 11.37
C ALA A 179 20.36 14.90 10.70
N TYR A 180 21.26 14.55 9.77
CA TYR A 180 22.26 15.48 9.22
C TYR A 180 21.69 16.72 8.52
N ASN A 181 20.43 16.75 8.15
CA ASN A 181 19.71 17.92 7.59
C ASN A 181 18.73 18.56 8.58
N ALA A 182 18.69 18.12 9.84
CA ALA A 182 17.90 18.81 10.86
C ALA A 182 18.53 20.14 11.22
N GLN A 183 17.69 21.12 11.57
CA GLN A 183 18.14 22.36 12.18
C GLN A 183 18.38 22.18 13.68
N ILE A 184 19.21 23.02 14.26
CA ILE A 184 19.50 23.05 15.69
C ILE A 184 19.04 24.39 16.26
N HIS A 185 18.28 24.32 17.35
CA HIS A 185 18.03 25.43 18.25
C HIS A 185 18.78 25.15 19.55
N PHE A 186 19.79 25.94 19.87
CA PHE A 186 20.69 25.71 20.98
C PHE A 186 20.45 26.70 22.12
N ILE A 187 20.40 26.20 23.34
CA ILE A 187 20.40 27.02 24.55
C ILE A 187 21.60 26.62 25.38
N ALA A 188 22.50 27.58 25.58
CA ALA A 188 23.65 27.43 26.44
C ALA A 188 23.25 27.62 27.92
N ILE A 189 23.66 26.66 28.78
CA ILE A 189 23.50 26.75 30.22
C ILE A 189 24.85 26.65 30.90
N PRO A 190 25.02 27.25 32.08
CA PRO A 190 26.27 27.22 32.79
C PRO A 190 26.51 25.84 33.46
N LEU A 191 27.12 24.93 32.72
CA LEU A 191 27.56 23.63 33.25
C LEU A 191 29.03 23.64 33.69
N ALA A 192 29.75 24.73 33.37
CA ALA A 192 31.15 24.90 33.79
C ALA A 192 31.22 25.28 35.28
N GLU A 193 32.18 24.68 36.01
CA GLU A 193 32.50 25.09 37.37
C GLU A 193 32.84 26.61 37.43
N PRO A 194 32.41 27.32 38.48
CA PRO A 194 32.89 28.66 38.75
C PRO A 194 34.42 28.67 38.80
N ASP A 195 35.03 29.80 38.49
CA ASP A 195 36.51 29.99 38.59
C ASP A 195 37.09 29.34 39.84
N ASP A 196 38.37 28.90 39.77
CA ASP A 196 39.17 28.20 40.82
C ASP A 196 39.17 28.84 42.23
N ASP A 197 38.57 30.01 42.44
CA ASP A 197 38.38 30.70 43.68
C ASP A 197 37.02 30.41 44.38
N TYR A 198 36.19 29.48 43.81
CA TYR A 198 34.98 29.03 44.50
C TYR A 198 35.32 28.02 45.59
N ASP A 199 35.47 28.55 46.80
CA ASP A 199 35.53 27.76 48.02
C ASP A 199 34.14 27.15 48.24
N PRO A 200 33.96 25.81 48.14
CA PRO A 200 32.63 25.23 48.36
C PRO A 200 32.22 25.61 49.77
N VAL A 201 31.22 26.43 49.86
CA VAL A 201 30.59 26.73 51.15
C VAL A 201 30.27 25.37 51.80
N GLU A 202 30.90 25.10 52.93
CA GLU A 202 30.56 23.93 53.75
C GLU A 202 29.05 23.88 53.86
N VAL A 203 28.43 22.89 53.20
CA VAL A 203 27.02 22.62 53.30
C VAL A 203 26.77 22.21 54.74
N THR A 204 26.46 23.18 55.58
CA THR A 204 25.92 22.88 56.88
C THR A 204 24.53 22.29 56.71
N GLU A 205 24.21 21.23 57.43
CA GLU A 205 22.98 20.41 57.35
C GLU A 205 21.65 21.21 57.45
N ASP A 206 21.66 22.52 57.39
CA ASP A 206 20.47 23.39 57.58
C ASP A 206 20.12 24.25 56.36
N ASN A 207 20.84 24.08 55.23
CA ASN A 207 20.49 24.71 53.95
C ASN A 207 19.74 23.70 53.08
N SER A 208 18.41 23.70 53.18
CA SER A 208 17.59 23.21 52.07
C SER A 208 17.98 24.02 50.84
N GLU A 209 18.71 23.43 49.89
CA GLU A 209 19.12 24.08 48.65
C GLU A 209 17.87 24.64 47.97
N ASP A 210 17.82 25.97 47.83
CA ASP A 210 16.73 26.65 47.19
C ASP A 210 16.87 26.49 45.69
N TYR A 211 16.38 25.40 45.13
CA TYR A 211 16.33 25.12 43.68
C TYR A 211 15.31 25.97 42.95
N SER A 212 14.62 26.90 43.58
CA SER A 212 13.53 27.65 43.00
C SER A 212 14.00 28.53 41.79
N GLY A 213 15.19 29.12 41.89
CA GLY A 213 15.81 29.87 40.78
C GLY A 213 16.17 28.98 39.59
N LEU A 214 16.68 27.77 39.86
CA LEU A 214 17.01 26.82 38.82
C LEU A 214 15.76 26.26 38.12
N ASP A 215 14.73 25.90 38.87
CA ASP A 215 13.45 25.43 38.37
C ASP A 215 12.79 26.45 37.41
N GLN A 216 12.77 27.73 37.80
CA GLN A 216 12.22 28.80 36.98
C GLN A 216 13.01 29.05 35.70
N SER A 217 14.35 29.01 35.77
CA SER A 217 15.23 29.22 34.62
C SER A 217 15.09 28.08 33.61
N TYR A 218 15.15 26.84 34.06
CA TYR A 218 14.99 25.67 33.18
C TYR A 218 13.60 25.61 32.57
N ALA A 219 12.58 25.88 33.34
CA ALA A 219 11.22 25.98 32.78
C ALA A 219 11.08 27.05 31.69
N SER A 220 11.84 28.18 31.83
CA SER A 220 11.82 29.23 30.79
C SER A 220 12.51 28.75 29.50
N PHE A 221 13.62 27.99 29.59
CA PHE A 221 14.31 27.40 28.45
C PHE A 221 13.44 26.37 27.75
N TYR A 222 12.78 25.50 28.47
CA TYR A 222 11.85 24.52 27.90
C TYR A 222 10.65 25.19 27.23
N ARG A 223 10.14 26.28 27.75
CA ARG A 223 9.11 27.10 27.07
C ARG A 223 9.64 27.73 25.78
N ASP A 224 10.90 28.17 25.73
CA ASP A 224 11.50 28.68 24.49
C ASP A 224 11.57 27.58 23.43
N PHE A 225 12.13 26.41 23.74
CA PHE A 225 12.17 25.26 22.83
C PHE A 225 10.80 24.88 22.28
N THR A 226 9.82 24.78 23.15
CA THR A 226 8.47 24.35 22.76
C THR A 226 7.73 25.40 21.95
N SER A 227 8.00 26.69 22.19
CA SER A 227 7.45 27.80 21.39
C SER A 227 7.97 27.80 19.95
N ARG A 228 9.12 27.18 19.70
CA ARG A 228 9.76 27.05 18.38
C ARG A 228 9.43 25.72 17.70
N TYR A 229 8.59 24.88 18.31
CA TYR A 229 8.14 23.61 17.76
C TYR A 229 9.28 22.61 17.50
N VAL A 230 10.33 22.61 18.34
CA VAL A 230 11.40 21.60 18.23
C VAL A 230 10.84 20.19 18.42
N THR A 231 11.37 19.22 17.69
CA THR A 231 10.88 17.85 17.72
C THR A 231 11.39 17.07 18.94
N ALA A 232 12.62 17.34 19.32
CA ALA A 232 13.27 16.78 20.51
C ALA A 232 14.04 17.87 21.21
N VAL A 233 14.14 17.82 22.54
CA VAL A 233 15.12 18.57 23.34
C VAL A 233 16.12 17.59 23.90
N ASN A 234 17.36 17.68 23.45
CA ASN A 234 18.47 16.89 23.97
C ASN A 234 19.03 17.52 25.24
N ASN A 235 19.02 16.78 26.34
CA ASN A 235 19.55 17.19 27.64
C ASN A 235 20.69 16.21 28.00
N SER A 236 21.91 16.56 27.55
CA SER A 236 23.11 15.76 27.82
C SER A 236 23.78 16.21 29.12
N TYR A 237 23.01 16.48 30.15
CA TYR A 237 23.45 16.84 31.48
C TYR A 237 22.50 16.20 32.50
N GLY A 238 22.94 16.11 33.76
CA GLY A 238 22.16 15.56 34.83
C GLY A 238 22.49 16.21 36.16
N MET A 239 21.84 15.77 37.20
CA MET A 239 22.13 16.10 38.60
C MET A 239 22.54 14.78 39.25
N GLN A 240 23.75 14.76 39.84
CA GLN A 240 24.28 13.57 40.48
C GLN A 240 23.30 13.01 41.51
N GLY A 241 23.24 11.69 41.59
CA GLY A 241 22.38 10.93 42.49
C GLY A 241 21.60 9.88 41.74
N ASN A 242 21.09 8.90 42.43
CA ASN A 242 20.24 7.85 41.88
C ASN A 242 18.78 8.20 42.16
N ILE A 243 17.91 8.17 41.17
CA ILE A 243 16.49 8.44 41.40
C ILE A 243 15.86 7.52 42.47
N ALA A 244 16.44 6.35 42.69
CA ALA A 244 16.02 5.40 43.74
C ALA A 244 16.17 5.92 45.16
N ASP A 245 17.02 6.93 45.35
CA ASP A 245 17.27 7.54 46.66
C ASP A 245 16.25 8.63 47.01
N TYR A 246 15.32 8.94 46.11
CA TYR A 246 14.36 10.02 46.26
C TYR A 246 12.90 9.52 46.32
N GLU A 247 12.05 10.32 46.91
CA GLU A 247 10.60 10.11 46.86
C GLU A 247 9.94 11.07 45.90
N GLU A 248 8.84 10.69 45.26
CA GLU A 248 8.07 11.52 44.34
C GLU A 248 7.79 12.92 44.88
N ALA A 249 7.40 13.02 46.17
CA ALA A 249 7.08 14.29 46.79
C ALA A 249 8.27 15.27 46.81
N ALA A 250 9.49 14.74 47.02
CA ALA A 250 10.71 15.54 47.03
C ALA A 250 11.05 16.04 45.60
N VAL A 251 10.97 15.17 44.59
CA VAL A 251 11.21 15.51 43.21
C VAL A 251 10.20 16.56 42.70
N ARG A 252 8.91 16.41 43.02
CA ARG A 252 7.89 17.39 42.70
C ARG A 252 8.08 18.72 43.38
N ALA A 253 8.59 18.73 44.62
CA ALA A 253 8.83 19.95 45.34
C ALA A 253 10.06 20.71 44.82
N SER A 254 11.08 20.01 44.34
CA SER A 254 12.31 20.63 43.82
C SER A 254 12.13 21.26 42.43
N PHE A 255 11.33 20.65 41.52
CA PHE A 255 11.17 21.06 40.13
C PHE A 255 9.72 21.23 39.69
N PRO A 256 8.85 21.92 40.41
CA PRO A 256 7.42 21.99 40.11
C PRO A 256 7.13 22.67 38.77
N THR A 257 7.88 23.74 38.42
CA THR A 257 7.65 24.52 37.21
C THR A 257 8.21 23.82 35.96
N VAL A 258 9.34 23.13 36.07
CA VAL A 258 9.89 22.27 35.00
C VAL A 258 8.92 21.14 34.69
N ILE A 259 8.45 20.42 35.71
CA ILE A 259 7.50 19.32 35.55
C ILE A 259 6.23 19.83 34.87
N GLU A 260 5.64 20.93 35.33
CA GLU A 260 4.44 21.50 34.71
C GLU A 260 4.70 21.90 33.24
N THR A 261 5.86 22.50 32.98
CA THR A 261 6.21 22.95 31.62
C THR A 261 6.34 21.78 30.67
N ILE A 262 7.03 20.71 31.05
CA ILE A 262 7.16 19.51 30.23
C ILE A 262 5.81 18.80 30.08
N ALA A 263 5.04 18.67 31.16
CA ALA A 263 3.72 18.03 31.16
C ALA A 263 2.70 18.75 30.25
N GLN A 264 2.81 20.05 30.08
CA GLN A 264 1.96 20.82 29.16
C GLN A 264 2.20 20.39 27.68
N GLN A 265 3.39 19.90 27.34
CA GLN A 265 3.73 19.46 26.00
C GLN A 265 2.96 18.21 25.57
N ASN A 266 2.61 17.33 26.49
CA ASN A 266 1.74 16.18 26.24
C ASN A 266 0.38 16.60 25.67
N LYS A 267 -0.07 17.80 25.95
CA LYS A 267 -1.40 18.29 25.55
C LYS A 267 -1.40 19.16 24.30
N ILE A 268 -0.27 19.80 23.99
CA ILE A 268 -0.25 20.91 23.01
C ILE A 268 0.77 20.70 21.90
N ASN A 269 1.94 20.14 22.19
CA ASN A 269 3.08 20.07 21.27
C ASN A 269 3.66 18.66 21.08
N LYS A 270 4.55 18.54 20.10
CA LYS A 270 5.19 17.29 19.66
C LYS A 270 6.59 17.10 20.22
N THR A 271 7.01 17.96 21.13
CA THR A 271 8.38 17.97 21.65
C THR A 271 8.61 16.80 22.61
N ILE A 272 9.67 16.06 22.38
CA ILE A 272 10.14 14.97 23.25
C ILE A 272 11.39 15.41 23.97
N PHE A 273 11.49 15.14 25.28
CA PHE A 273 12.65 15.47 26.12
C PHE A 273 13.51 14.23 26.28
N VAL A 274 14.72 14.28 25.71
CA VAL A 274 15.68 13.18 25.72
C VAL A 274 16.74 13.48 26.74
N TRP A 275 16.99 12.57 27.66
CA TRP A 275 17.89 12.75 28.78
C TRP A 275 18.98 11.71 28.81
N SER A 276 20.24 12.12 29.04
CA SER A 276 21.31 11.20 29.39
C SER A 276 21.05 10.58 30.76
N ALA A 277 21.22 9.25 30.88
CA ALA A 277 20.86 8.52 32.11
C ALA A 277 21.80 8.79 33.30
N GLY A 278 23.01 9.31 33.05
CA GLY A 278 24.06 9.57 34.02
C GLY A 278 25.28 8.65 33.85
N ASN A 279 26.38 9.06 34.45
CA ASN A 279 27.70 8.44 34.29
C ASN A 279 28.32 7.98 35.63
N ALA A 280 27.49 7.62 36.59
CA ALA A 280 27.95 7.27 37.95
C ALA A 280 28.90 6.07 37.99
N GLY A 281 28.85 5.16 37.02
CA GLY A 281 29.78 4.04 36.89
C GLY A 281 31.24 4.45 36.59
N GLY A 282 31.45 5.67 36.08
CA GLY A 282 32.79 6.20 35.79
C GLY A 282 33.53 6.81 36.99
N TYR A 283 32.86 7.02 38.11
CA TYR A 283 33.45 7.60 39.31
C TYR A 283 34.10 6.52 40.18
N SER A 284 35.40 6.26 39.94
CA SER A 284 36.16 5.19 40.61
C SER A 284 36.35 5.38 42.13
N ASP A 285 36.22 6.61 42.62
CA ASP A 285 36.49 6.98 44.04
C ASP A 285 35.23 7.14 44.86
N GLN A 286 34.06 7.13 44.30
CA GLN A 286 32.78 7.23 44.96
C GLN A 286 31.93 5.99 44.66
N GLN A 287 31.43 5.34 45.71
CA GLN A 287 30.44 4.28 45.55
C GLN A 287 29.08 4.91 45.19
N VAL A 288 29.01 5.52 44.01
CA VAL A 288 27.73 6.05 43.52
C VAL A 288 26.95 4.91 42.88
N ASP A 289 25.72 4.73 43.33
CA ASP A 289 24.83 3.71 42.77
C ASP A 289 24.40 4.10 41.35
N ASN A 290 24.75 3.26 40.35
CA ASN A 290 24.39 3.44 38.94
C ASN A 290 23.26 2.49 38.50
N SER A 291 22.55 1.89 39.46
CA SER A 291 21.50 0.91 39.16
C SER A 291 20.25 1.49 38.52
N SER A 292 20.03 2.80 38.58
CA SER A 292 18.94 3.56 38.00
C SER A 292 19.48 4.91 37.46
N PRO A 293 18.70 5.63 36.67
CA PRO A 293 19.13 6.94 36.16
C PRO A 293 19.29 7.98 37.26
N GLU A 294 20.01 9.06 36.95
CA GLU A 294 20.09 10.27 37.75
C GLU A 294 18.70 10.93 37.91
N ILE A 295 18.63 12.01 38.69
CA ILE A 295 17.35 12.64 39.08
C ILE A 295 16.54 13.10 37.88
N PHE A 296 17.10 13.90 36.95
CA PHE A 296 16.36 14.41 35.82
C PHE A 296 15.85 13.31 34.85
N PRO A 297 16.72 12.41 34.34
CA PRO A 297 16.25 11.30 33.50
C PRO A 297 15.34 10.34 34.25
N GLY A 298 15.49 10.24 35.56
CA GLY A 298 14.70 9.36 36.43
C GLY A 298 13.33 9.90 36.82
N MET A 299 13.09 11.22 36.73
CA MET A 299 11.80 11.83 37.10
C MET A 299 10.61 11.16 36.41
N VAL A 300 10.78 10.67 35.18
CA VAL A 300 9.74 10.00 34.41
C VAL A 300 9.16 8.76 35.13
N TYR A 301 9.93 8.14 36.05
CA TYR A 301 9.46 7.03 36.87
C TYR A 301 8.37 7.43 37.84
N PHE A 302 8.56 8.57 38.51
CA PHE A 302 7.60 9.07 39.49
C PHE A 302 6.49 9.92 38.92
N ILE A 303 6.78 10.67 37.88
CA ILE A 303 5.90 11.73 37.34
C ILE A 303 5.16 11.23 36.10
N GLU A 304 3.93 10.74 36.29
CA GLU A 304 3.10 10.20 35.23
C GLU A 304 2.92 11.19 34.07
N GLU A 305 2.85 12.48 34.38
CA GLU A 305 2.66 13.55 33.40
C GLU A 305 3.84 13.69 32.42
N LEU A 306 5.01 13.13 32.74
CA LEU A 306 6.21 13.17 31.90
C LEU A 306 6.36 11.94 31.01
N GLN A 307 5.64 10.84 31.27
CA GLN A 307 5.85 9.54 30.66
C GLN A 307 5.62 9.52 29.14
N ASP A 308 4.75 10.36 28.66
CA ASP A 308 4.42 10.45 27.22
C ASP A 308 5.44 11.26 26.40
N THR A 309 6.33 12.02 27.05
CA THR A 309 7.22 12.97 26.37
C THR A 309 8.67 12.92 26.82
N SER A 310 9.02 12.11 27.81
CA SER A 310 10.38 12.04 28.32
C SER A 310 10.98 10.65 28.18
N VAL A 311 12.25 10.58 27.83
CA VAL A 311 12.99 9.32 27.68
C VAL A 311 14.40 9.45 28.26
N ALA A 312 14.81 8.49 29.10
CA ALA A 312 16.17 8.32 29.58
C ALA A 312 16.97 7.48 28.58
N VAL A 313 18.26 7.80 28.40
CA VAL A 313 19.14 7.09 27.46
C VAL A 313 20.39 6.58 28.16
N VAL A 314 20.57 5.26 28.15
CA VAL A 314 21.80 4.60 28.63
C VAL A 314 22.78 4.38 27.50
N SER A 315 24.07 4.33 27.84
CA SER A 315 25.17 4.20 26.90
C SER A 315 25.60 2.75 26.72
N VAL A 316 25.73 2.31 25.46
CA VAL A 316 26.36 1.04 25.10
C VAL A 316 27.66 1.28 24.32
N ASN A 317 28.60 0.32 24.45
CA ASN A 317 29.86 0.31 23.74
C ASN A 317 29.71 -0.25 22.30
N GLU A 318 30.81 -0.33 21.55
CA GLU A 318 30.85 -0.80 20.18
C GLU A 318 30.38 -2.26 20.03
N GLU A 319 30.58 -3.11 21.06
CA GLU A 319 30.08 -4.49 21.10
C GLU A 319 28.59 -4.57 21.48
N GLY A 320 27.95 -3.45 21.75
CA GLY A 320 26.54 -3.37 22.15
C GLY A 320 26.27 -3.74 23.61
N LEU A 321 27.32 -3.81 24.45
CA LEU A 321 27.18 -4.04 25.88
C LEU A 321 27.03 -2.70 26.61
N ILE A 322 26.36 -2.72 27.77
CA ILE A 322 26.27 -1.52 28.60
C ILE A 322 27.65 -1.01 28.94
N ALA A 323 27.92 0.27 28.67
CA ALA A 323 29.20 0.88 28.97
C ALA A 323 29.42 0.96 30.50
N ASP A 324 30.69 0.81 30.94
CA ASP A 324 31.01 0.77 32.36
C ASP A 324 30.61 2.05 33.09
N HIS A 325 30.75 3.20 32.44
CA HIS A 325 30.37 4.50 33.01
C HIS A 325 28.85 4.69 33.14
N SER A 326 28.04 4.02 32.31
CA SER A 326 26.62 4.30 32.19
C SER A 326 25.82 3.91 33.44
N ASN A 327 24.91 4.78 33.88
CA ASN A 327 23.80 4.34 34.69
C ASN A 327 22.94 3.34 33.89
N ARG A 328 22.15 2.54 34.62
CA ARG A 328 21.21 1.57 34.06
C ARG A 328 19.81 2.17 34.04
N CYS A 329 18.92 1.57 33.28
CA CYS A 329 17.54 2.03 33.19
C CYS A 329 16.75 1.82 34.51
N GLY A 330 17.03 0.77 35.23
CA GLY A 330 16.55 0.49 36.61
C GLY A 330 15.07 0.77 36.81
N LEU A 331 14.74 1.69 37.70
CA LEU A 331 13.36 2.08 37.98
C LEU A 331 12.65 2.71 36.78
N ALA A 332 13.37 3.44 35.92
CA ALA A 332 12.82 4.11 34.74
C ALA A 332 12.77 3.22 33.49
N LYS A 333 12.92 1.91 33.60
CA LYS A 333 13.07 0.96 32.48
C LYS A 333 11.96 1.01 31.44
N ASP A 334 10.75 1.39 31.81
CA ASP A 334 9.63 1.50 30.89
C ASP A 334 9.72 2.75 30.00
N PHE A 335 10.53 3.73 30.41
CA PHE A 335 10.75 5.02 29.75
C PHE A 335 12.23 5.26 29.44
N CYS A 336 12.98 4.20 29.22
CA CYS A 336 14.42 4.22 29.03
C CYS A 336 14.79 3.37 27.80
N ILE A 337 15.84 3.78 27.08
CA ILE A 337 16.34 3.09 25.89
C ILE A 337 17.87 3.11 25.86
N ALA A 338 18.48 2.13 25.21
CA ALA A 338 19.91 2.08 24.99
C ALA A 338 20.29 2.68 23.62
N ALA A 339 21.40 3.40 23.57
CA ALA A 339 22.02 3.91 22.37
C ALA A 339 23.55 3.91 22.49
N PRO A 340 24.30 3.92 21.36
CA PRO A 340 25.77 3.97 21.41
C PRO A 340 26.26 5.25 22.08
N GLY A 341 27.24 5.16 22.98
CA GLY A 341 27.75 6.31 23.71
C GLY A 341 29.15 6.13 24.29
N GLU A 342 29.88 5.09 23.88
CA GLU A 342 31.29 4.90 24.27
C GLU A 342 32.18 5.00 23.03
N ASN A 343 33.31 5.73 23.14
CA ASN A 343 34.25 5.97 22.03
C ASN A 343 33.56 6.56 20.76
N ILE A 344 32.59 7.42 20.98
CA ILE A 344 31.88 8.10 19.90
C ILE A 344 32.79 9.21 19.32
N THR A 345 32.82 9.32 17.98
CA THR A 345 33.50 10.42 17.30
C THR A 345 32.55 11.62 17.16
N GLY A 346 33.04 12.81 17.45
CA GLY A 346 32.24 14.04 17.35
C GLY A 346 33.10 15.25 17.02
N ALA A 347 32.47 16.36 16.68
CA ALA A 347 33.11 17.66 16.49
C ALA A 347 33.73 18.12 17.80
N TYR A 348 34.96 18.60 17.73
CA TYR A 348 35.79 18.89 18.91
C TYR A 348 36.41 20.27 18.82
N VAL A 349 36.30 21.04 19.87
CA VAL A 349 36.91 22.36 19.99
C VAL A 349 37.38 22.59 21.42
N THR A 350 38.56 23.14 21.61
CA THR A 350 39.11 23.54 22.94
C THR A 350 39.92 24.81 22.79
N ASN A 351 40.34 25.40 23.90
CA ASN A 351 41.24 26.53 23.91
C ASN A 351 42.60 26.19 23.32
N GLU A 352 43.05 24.93 23.43
CA GLU A 352 44.27 24.43 22.83
C GLU A 352 44.13 24.17 21.33
N TYR A 353 42.91 23.72 20.88
CA TYR A 353 42.59 23.35 19.53
C TYR A 353 41.33 24.13 19.09
N PRO A 354 41.47 25.46 18.88
CA PRO A 354 40.32 26.31 18.57
C PRO A 354 39.90 26.27 17.08
N GLU A 355 40.59 25.45 16.28
CA GLU A 355 40.21 25.25 14.88
C GLU A 355 38.83 24.59 14.75
N ASN A 356 38.10 25.00 13.75
CA ASN A 356 36.72 24.58 13.49
C ASN A 356 36.61 23.26 12.74
N ASN A 357 37.66 22.49 12.61
CA ASN A 357 37.72 21.23 11.86
C ASN A 357 38.33 20.07 12.64
N ASN A 358 38.34 20.16 13.95
CA ASN A 358 38.88 19.12 14.83
C ASN A 358 37.80 18.12 15.22
N TYR A 359 38.22 16.88 15.33
CA TYR A 359 37.36 15.77 15.76
C TYR A 359 38.05 15.05 16.91
N GLY A 360 37.21 14.54 17.83
CA GLY A 360 37.68 13.78 18.97
C GLY A 360 36.78 12.60 19.25
N THR A 361 37.21 11.75 20.19
CA THR A 361 36.39 10.65 20.70
C THR A 361 35.98 10.90 22.14
N GLY A 362 34.74 10.61 22.47
CA GLY A 362 34.21 10.80 23.80
C GLY A 362 33.35 9.62 24.23
N SER A 363 33.20 9.46 25.57
CA SER A 363 32.38 8.41 26.16
C SER A 363 31.50 9.00 27.25
N GLY A 364 30.20 8.67 27.21
CA GLY A 364 29.21 9.17 28.14
C GLY A 364 27.79 8.92 27.67
N THR A 365 26.85 8.84 28.60
CA THR A 365 25.43 8.86 28.28
C THR A 365 25.02 10.16 27.59
N SER A 366 25.81 11.22 27.78
CA SER A 366 25.72 12.50 27.04
C SER A 366 25.84 12.34 25.54
N PHE A 367 26.59 11.34 25.06
CA PHE A 367 26.79 11.06 23.64
C PHE A 367 25.81 10.01 23.10
N ALA A 368 25.14 9.26 23.98
CA ALA A 368 24.07 8.36 23.63
C ALA A 368 22.74 9.09 23.38
N ALA A 369 22.41 10.08 24.18
CA ALA A 369 21.17 10.86 24.08
C ALA A 369 20.96 11.51 22.68
N PRO A 370 21.97 12.14 22.04
CA PRO A 370 21.79 12.75 20.73
C PRO A 370 21.51 11.77 19.61
N PHE A 371 21.88 10.49 19.71
CA PHE A 371 21.42 9.47 18.76
C PHE A 371 19.91 9.30 18.78
N VAL A 372 19.31 9.32 19.97
CA VAL A 372 17.85 9.22 20.14
C VAL A 372 17.17 10.50 19.67
N SER A 373 17.75 11.68 19.95
CA SER A 373 17.23 12.97 19.50
C SER A 373 17.21 13.08 17.97
N GLY A 374 18.29 12.63 17.29
CA GLY A 374 18.34 12.53 15.84
C GLY A 374 17.34 11.52 15.27
N ALA A 375 17.18 10.36 15.92
CA ALA A 375 16.19 9.37 15.52
C ALA A 375 14.75 9.90 15.58
N ILE A 376 14.41 10.67 16.60
CA ILE A 376 13.12 11.36 16.71
C ILE A 376 12.91 12.34 15.56
N ALA A 377 13.95 13.09 15.16
CA ALA A 377 13.87 14.00 14.04
C ALA A 377 13.63 13.26 12.72
N LEU A 378 14.31 12.14 12.46
CA LEU A 378 14.10 11.29 11.29
C LEU A 378 12.66 10.72 11.24
N LEU A 379 12.13 10.25 12.38
CA LEU A 379 10.76 9.74 12.45
C LEU A 379 9.74 10.84 12.28
N THR A 380 9.98 12.04 12.79
CA THR A 380 9.12 13.22 12.58
C THR A 380 9.07 13.60 11.10
N GLU A 381 10.20 13.57 10.39
CA GLU A 381 10.26 13.74 8.94
C GLU A 381 9.48 12.63 8.22
N LYS A 382 9.72 11.35 8.58
CA LYS A 382 9.08 10.19 7.98
C LYS A 382 7.56 10.30 7.98
N PHE A 383 7.01 10.65 9.10
CA PHE A 383 5.56 10.75 9.27
C PHE A 383 5.01 12.17 9.05
N LYS A 384 5.85 13.11 8.60
CA LYS A 384 5.46 14.49 8.26
C LYS A 384 4.63 15.18 9.35
N GLY A 385 4.98 14.91 10.60
CA GLY A 385 4.27 15.44 11.76
C GLY A 385 2.84 14.93 11.94
N GLN A 386 2.50 13.79 11.38
CA GLN A 386 1.20 13.13 11.56
C GLN A 386 1.12 12.31 12.85
N LEU A 387 2.26 12.03 13.49
CA LEU A 387 2.33 11.36 14.79
C LEU A 387 2.61 12.37 15.90
N THR A 388 2.05 12.11 17.07
CA THR A 388 2.37 12.82 18.30
C THR A 388 3.75 12.39 18.83
N GLY A 389 4.34 13.15 19.74
CA GLY A 389 5.56 12.76 20.43
C GLY A 389 5.43 11.43 21.14
N GLN A 390 4.31 11.21 21.83
CA GLN A 390 3.98 9.93 22.47
C GLN A 390 3.99 8.76 21.47
N GLU A 391 3.34 8.92 20.31
CA GLU A 391 3.29 7.86 19.28
C GLU A 391 4.68 7.58 18.68
N ILE A 392 5.53 8.59 18.56
CA ILE A 392 6.92 8.43 18.12
C ILE A 392 7.73 7.67 19.19
N LEU A 393 7.62 8.05 20.47
CA LEU A 393 8.29 7.32 21.57
C LEU A 393 7.81 5.87 21.68
N GLN A 394 6.50 5.65 21.64
CA GLN A 394 5.95 4.30 21.66
C GLN A 394 6.49 3.47 20.50
N ARG A 395 6.60 4.07 19.30
CA ARG A 395 7.18 3.40 18.14
C ARG A 395 8.63 3.04 18.36
N ILE A 396 9.45 3.96 18.87
CA ILE A 396 10.84 3.70 19.23
C ILE A 396 10.94 2.53 20.23
N TYR A 397 10.12 2.51 21.26
CA TYR A 397 10.13 1.46 22.29
C TYR A 397 9.69 0.08 21.75
N VAL A 398 8.65 0.04 20.92
CA VAL A 398 8.15 -1.21 20.36
C VAL A 398 9.13 -1.80 19.35
N THR A 399 9.83 -0.96 18.60
CA THR A 399 10.75 -1.39 17.53
C THR A 399 12.20 -1.59 18.00
N ALA A 400 12.56 -1.12 19.19
CA ALA A 400 13.89 -1.32 19.75
C ALA A 400 14.27 -2.80 19.72
N ASN A 401 15.55 -3.06 19.51
CA ASN A 401 16.09 -4.42 19.54
C ASN A 401 16.11 -4.94 20.98
N LYS A 402 15.30 -5.96 21.26
CA LYS A 402 15.17 -6.60 22.59
C LYS A 402 15.82 -7.98 22.65
N GLU A 403 16.60 -8.35 21.65
CA GLU A 403 17.21 -9.68 21.56
C GLU A 403 18.53 -9.74 22.34
N GLY A 404 18.89 -10.95 22.77
CA GLY A 404 20.14 -11.20 23.47
C GLY A 404 20.23 -10.44 24.80
N VAL A 405 21.29 -9.67 24.98
CA VAL A 405 21.55 -8.89 26.21
C VAL A 405 20.51 -7.82 26.47
N TYR A 406 19.90 -7.28 25.39
CA TYR A 406 18.89 -6.22 25.46
C TYR A 406 17.54 -6.69 26.04
N SER A 407 17.35 -7.99 26.26
CA SER A 407 16.19 -8.54 26.97
C SER A 407 16.17 -8.20 28.46
N ASN A 408 17.30 -7.77 29.02
CA ASN A 408 17.37 -7.31 30.39
C ASN A 408 16.95 -5.83 30.51
N SER A 409 15.66 -5.61 30.73
CA SER A 409 15.08 -4.27 30.80
C SER A 409 15.59 -3.44 31.98
N ASP A 410 16.05 -4.06 33.07
CA ASP A 410 16.65 -3.32 34.22
C ASP A 410 17.95 -2.63 33.80
N ILE A 411 18.64 -3.13 32.75
CA ILE A 411 19.86 -2.54 32.23
C ILE A 411 19.57 -1.67 30.99
N TYR A 412 18.84 -2.20 30.00
CA TYR A 412 18.72 -1.61 28.67
C TYR A 412 17.34 -1.00 28.39
N GLY A 413 16.45 -0.97 29.38
CA GLY A 413 15.11 -0.45 29.25
C GLY A 413 14.31 -1.16 28.16
N GLN A 414 13.86 -0.39 27.19
CA GLN A 414 13.09 -0.90 26.05
C GLN A 414 13.97 -1.58 24.97
N GLY A 415 15.29 -1.62 25.15
CA GLY A 415 16.23 -2.25 24.25
C GLY A 415 17.12 -1.25 23.52
N LEU A 416 17.87 -1.70 22.49
CA LEU A 416 18.72 -0.86 21.68
C LEU A 416 17.89 -0.19 20.55
N LEU A 417 18.10 1.10 20.36
CA LEU A 417 17.48 1.89 19.28
C LEU A 417 17.68 1.21 17.91
N ASP A 418 16.61 1.04 17.13
CA ASP A 418 16.63 0.41 15.81
C ASP A 418 15.79 1.23 14.81
N LEU A 419 16.45 2.10 14.04
CA LEU A 419 15.81 2.98 13.08
C LEU A 419 15.21 2.22 11.90
N LYS A 420 15.80 1.08 11.49
CA LYS A 420 15.26 0.27 10.42
C LYS A 420 13.84 -0.19 10.74
N LYS A 421 13.66 -0.81 11.89
CA LYS A 421 12.32 -1.26 12.33
C LYS A 421 11.37 -0.09 12.61
N ALA A 422 11.90 1.04 13.10
CA ALA A 422 11.07 2.20 13.43
C ALA A 422 10.44 2.88 12.21
N ILE A 423 11.06 2.81 11.04
CA ILE A 423 10.51 3.38 9.79
C ILE A 423 9.60 2.41 9.02
N GLU A 424 9.54 1.14 9.41
CA GLU A 424 8.72 0.11 8.78
C GLU A 424 7.34 -0.03 9.46
N PRO A 425 6.32 -0.58 8.76
CA PRO A 425 5.03 -0.88 9.38
C PRO A 425 5.13 -1.93 10.48
N ILE A 426 4.45 -1.72 11.59
CA ILE A 426 4.43 -2.62 12.76
C ILE A 426 3.13 -3.44 12.76
N GLY A 427 3.24 -4.75 12.96
CA GLY A 427 2.10 -5.63 13.15
C GLY A 427 1.17 -5.72 11.96
N GLN A 428 -0.13 -5.87 12.22
CA GLN A 428 -1.14 -6.02 11.18
C GLN A 428 -1.51 -4.68 10.56
N THR A 429 -1.33 -4.56 9.25
CA THR A 429 -1.65 -3.34 8.51
C THR A 429 -3.08 -3.35 7.97
N TYR A 430 -3.69 -2.16 7.86
CA TYR A 430 -5.09 -2.01 7.46
C TYR A 430 -5.38 -0.69 6.74
N PHE A 431 -6.46 -0.70 5.95
CA PHE A 431 -7.08 0.48 5.37
C PHE A 431 -8.34 0.86 6.14
N ILE A 432 -8.67 2.14 6.12
CA ILE A 432 -9.90 2.68 6.70
C ILE A 432 -10.82 3.17 5.57
N SER A 433 -12.09 2.80 5.63
CA SER A 433 -13.09 3.33 4.69
C SER A 433 -13.33 4.82 4.96
N PRO A 434 -13.26 5.68 3.92
CA PRO A 434 -13.45 7.12 4.08
C PRO A 434 -14.88 7.51 4.49
N ILE A 435 -15.84 6.62 4.41
CA ILE A 435 -17.26 6.90 4.67
C ILE A 435 -17.78 6.12 5.88
N THR A 436 -17.45 4.84 5.97
CA THR A 436 -18.00 3.97 7.03
C THR A 436 -17.08 3.83 8.23
N ASN A 437 -15.83 4.30 8.13
CA ASN A 437 -14.74 4.07 9.09
C ASN A 437 -14.47 2.58 9.37
N GLN A 438 -14.94 1.70 8.52
CA GLN A 438 -14.66 0.27 8.64
C GLN A 438 -13.23 -0.01 8.23
N VAL A 439 -12.63 -0.97 8.93
CA VAL A 439 -11.25 -1.41 8.73
C VAL A 439 -11.23 -2.61 7.77
N THR A 440 -10.32 -2.57 6.79
CA THR A 440 -10.03 -3.68 5.87
C THR A 440 -8.56 -4.03 6.00
N THR A 441 -8.22 -5.26 6.35
CA THR A 441 -6.81 -5.68 6.45
C THR A 441 -6.11 -5.57 5.10
N PHE A 442 -4.82 -5.24 5.13
CA PHE A 442 -4.03 -5.09 3.89
C PHE A 442 -4.07 -6.34 3.01
N SER A 443 -3.97 -7.52 3.60
CA SER A 443 -4.03 -8.81 2.90
C SER A 443 -5.36 -9.05 2.18
N GLN A 444 -6.42 -8.37 2.60
CA GLN A 444 -7.75 -8.45 2.01
C GLN A 444 -8.05 -7.30 1.05
N ALA A 445 -7.24 -6.25 1.04
CA ALA A 445 -7.44 -5.08 0.19
C ALA A 445 -6.96 -5.36 -1.24
N ASN A 446 -7.82 -5.92 -2.06
CA ASN A 446 -7.54 -6.13 -3.47
C ASN A 446 -8.52 -5.33 -4.33
N ILE A 447 -8.00 -4.66 -5.36
CA ILE A 447 -8.78 -3.98 -6.39
C ILE A 447 -8.70 -4.84 -7.65
N PHE A 448 -9.85 -5.27 -8.16
CA PHE A 448 -9.91 -6.02 -9.42
C PHE A 448 -10.40 -5.11 -10.54
N LEU A 449 -9.50 -4.76 -11.42
CA LEU A 449 -9.76 -3.99 -12.61
C LEU A 449 -9.57 -4.90 -13.84
N SER A 450 -10.47 -5.86 -14.00
CA SER A 450 -10.34 -6.87 -15.05
C SER A 450 -11.26 -6.65 -16.25
N SER A 451 -12.01 -5.55 -16.25
CA SER A 451 -12.87 -5.25 -17.39
C SER A 451 -12.08 -4.60 -18.54
N PRO A 452 -12.08 -5.19 -19.73
CA PRO A 452 -11.42 -4.61 -20.92
C PRO A 452 -12.06 -3.29 -21.36
N LEU A 453 -13.23 -2.93 -20.82
CA LEU A 453 -13.94 -1.70 -21.15
C LEU A 453 -13.20 -0.44 -20.73
N PHE A 454 -12.39 -0.51 -19.70
CA PHE A 454 -11.61 0.62 -19.17
C PHE A 454 -10.27 0.81 -19.87
N GLY A 455 -9.79 -0.19 -20.61
CA GLY A 455 -8.45 -0.16 -21.19
C GLY A 455 -7.37 -0.20 -20.08
N SER A 456 -6.23 0.43 -20.35
CA SER A 456 -5.17 0.55 -19.33
C SER A 456 -5.53 1.63 -18.31
N LEU A 457 -5.74 1.25 -17.08
CA LEU A 457 -5.87 2.15 -15.94
C LEU A 457 -4.50 2.58 -15.37
N LYS A 458 -3.41 2.18 -16.02
CA LYS A 458 -2.04 2.45 -15.57
C LYS A 458 -1.79 3.93 -15.23
N ASN A 459 -2.37 4.86 -16.01
CA ASN A 459 -2.26 6.29 -15.74
C ASN A 459 -2.96 6.73 -14.43
N ILE A 460 -3.93 5.94 -13.95
CA ILE A 460 -4.64 6.18 -12.68
C ILE A 460 -3.87 5.45 -11.57
N GLU A 461 -3.54 4.20 -11.81
CA GLU A 461 -2.81 3.34 -10.90
C GLU A 461 -1.49 3.97 -10.48
N ASP A 462 -0.70 4.49 -11.43
CA ASP A 462 0.60 5.11 -11.17
C ASP A 462 0.50 6.43 -10.37
N LYS A 463 -0.67 7.07 -10.34
CA LYS A 463 -0.89 8.37 -9.67
C LYS A 463 -1.69 8.27 -8.38
N LEU A 464 -2.33 7.15 -8.14
CA LEU A 464 -3.16 6.95 -6.96
C LEU A 464 -2.33 6.32 -5.85
N PHE A 465 -2.01 7.11 -4.85
CA PHE A 465 -1.39 6.66 -3.61
C PHE A 465 -2.44 6.60 -2.52
N LEU A 466 -2.54 5.44 -1.89
CA LEU A 466 -3.46 5.17 -0.81
C LEU A 466 -2.69 5.09 0.51
N THR A 467 -3.30 5.57 1.58
CA THR A 467 -2.74 5.43 2.91
C THR A 467 -3.34 4.20 3.60
N TYR A 468 -2.46 3.37 4.12
CA TYR A 468 -2.77 2.31 5.06
C TYR A 468 -2.10 2.60 6.40
N PHE A 469 -2.58 1.99 7.44
CA PHE A 469 -2.10 2.19 8.80
C PHE A 469 -1.52 0.90 9.34
N ASP A 470 -0.52 1.01 10.18
CA ASP A 470 -0.02 -0.12 10.96
C ASP A 470 -0.78 -0.28 12.28
N GLU A 471 -0.40 -1.27 13.08
CA GLU A 471 -1.06 -1.59 14.35
C GLU A 471 -1.01 -0.42 15.36
N LEU A 472 0.04 0.41 15.31
CA LEU A 472 0.17 1.63 16.11
C LEU A 472 -0.53 2.85 15.50
N GLY A 473 -1.22 2.69 14.37
CA GLY A 473 -1.92 3.78 13.70
C GLY A 473 -1.04 4.74 12.91
N ALA A 474 0.23 4.38 12.67
CA ALA A 474 1.10 5.19 11.83
C ALA A 474 0.73 5.03 10.33
N PRO A 475 0.70 6.13 9.57
CA PRO A 475 0.30 6.12 8.17
C PRO A 475 1.46 5.75 7.26
N PHE A 476 1.19 4.86 6.31
CA PHE A 476 2.10 4.47 5.24
C PHE A 476 1.42 4.62 3.89
N SER A 477 2.18 4.90 2.85
CA SER A 477 1.67 5.11 1.50
C SER A 477 1.99 3.93 0.61
N ILE A 478 1.01 3.51 -0.20
CA ILE A 478 1.17 2.47 -1.21
C ILE A 478 0.59 2.95 -2.54
N ASN A 479 1.27 2.63 -3.64
CA ASN A 479 0.70 2.86 -4.96
C ASN A 479 -0.43 1.87 -5.24
N ALA A 480 -1.57 2.37 -5.72
CA ALA A 480 -2.75 1.54 -5.99
C ALA A 480 -2.49 0.40 -6.99
N SER A 481 -1.49 0.54 -7.87
CA SER A 481 -1.09 -0.52 -8.82
C SER A 481 -0.69 -1.83 -8.13
N GLN A 482 -0.19 -1.76 -6.88
CA GLN A 482 0.20 -2.94 -6.10
C GLN A 482 -1.01 -3.70 -5.53
N LEU A 483 -2.17 -3.05 -5.47
CA LEU A 483 -3.43 -3.65 -5.03
C LEU A 483 -4.29 -4.15 -6.19
N VAL A 484 -3.93 -3.78 -7.41
CA VAL A 484 -4.66 -4.17 -8.62
C VAL A 484 -4.20 -5.56 -9.06
N ARG A 485 -5.13 -6.49 -9.09
CA ARG A 485 -4.92 -7.77 -9.78
C ARG A 485 -5.34 -7.64 -11.23
N ASN A 486 -4.38 -7.46 -12.10
CA ASN A 486 -4.59 -7.55 -13.53
C ASN A 486 -4.64 -9.02 -13.95
N ASN A 487 -5.72 -9.42 -14.59
CA ASN A 487 -5.70 -10.64 -15.38
C ASN A 487 -4.80 -10.42 -16.57
N ASN A 488 -3.79 -11.22 -16.69
CA ASN A 488 -2.87 -11.19 -17.81
C ASN A 488 -3.68 -11.36 -19.11
N PRO A 489 -3.79 -10.34 -19.98
CA PRO A 489 -4.64 -10.40 -21.17
C PRO A 489 -4.16 -11.46 -22.18
N GLU A 490 -2.91 -11.91 -22.07
CA GLU A 490 -2.33 -12.91 -22.98
C GLU A 490 -3.09 -14.24 -22.97
N ASN A 491 -3.65 -14.63 -21.83
CA ASN A 491 -4.39 -15.92 -21.72
C ASN A 491 -5.88 -15.78 -22.09
N SER A 492 -6.43 -14.58 -22.22
CA SER A 492 -7.89 -14.43 -22.41
C SER A 492 -8.36 -14.52 -23.86
N TYR A 493 -7.48 -14.36 -24.86
CA TYR A 493 -7.85 -14.29 -26.28
C TYR A 493 -7.56 -15.53 -27.09
N LEU A 494 -6.49 -16.28 -26.82
CA LEU A 494 -6.23 -17.54 -27.51
C LEU A 494 -7.40 -18.54 -27.40
N PRO A 495 -8.06 -18.71 -26.23
CA PRO A 495 -9.28 -19.49 -26.13
C PRO A 495 -10.46 -18.92 -26.92
N ARG A 496 -10.59 -17.57 -26.99
CA ARG A 496 -11.70 -16.91 -27.70
C ARG A 496 -11.61 -17.09 -29.22
N ILE A 497 -10.41 -17.25 -29.76
CA ILE A 497 -10.17 -17.41 -31.20
C ILE A 497 -10.20 -18.89 -31.60
N SER A 498 -9.71 -19.80 -30.74
CA SER A 498 -9.54 -21.22 -31.07
C SER A 498 -10.79 -22.07 -30.86
N ASN A 499 -11.68 -21.69 -29.95
CA ASN A 499 -12.83 -22.51 -29.57
C ASN A 499 -14.11 -22.08 -30.29
N SER A 500 -14.27 -22.51 -31.54
CA SER A 500 -15.61 -22.60 -32.13
C SER A 500 -16.36 -23.70 -31.41
N GLN A 501 -17.38 -23.36 -30.62
CA GLN A 501 -18.36 -24.35 -30.15
C GLN A 501 -19.00 -25.01 -31.35
N LEU A 502 -18.64 -26.24 -31.61
CA LEU A 502 -19.35 -27.09 -32.57
C LEU A 502 -20.32 -27.95 -31.77
N PRO A 503 -21.57 -28.12 -32.26
CA PRO A 503 -22.44 -29.10 -31.64
C PRO A 503 -21.75 -30.45 -31.70
N THR A 504 -21.49 -31.02 -30.53
CA THR A 504 -20.88 -32.36 -30.40
C THR A 504 -21.88 -33.46 -30.64
N SER A 505 -23.15 -33.17 -30.40
CA SER A 505 -24.27 -34.04 -30.76
C SER A 505 -25.58 -33.24 -30.73
N GLY A 506 -26.59 -33.66 -31.42
CA GLY A 506 -27.90 -33.07 -31.36
C GLY A 506 -28.61 -33.06 -32.72
N ASN A 507 -29.88 -32.60 -32.70
CA ASN A 507 -30.72 -32.41 -33.86
C ASN A 507 -31.16 -30.93 -33.96
N GLU A 508 -32.08 -30.60 -34.84
CA GLU A 508 -32.59 -29.22 -35.02
C GLU A 508 -33.12 -28.60 -33.72
N TYR A 509 -33.52 -29.39 -32.75
CA TYR A 509 -34.19 -28.97 -31.52
C TYR A 509 -33.23 -29.00 -30.31
N LEU A 510 -32.32 -29.95 -30.25
CA LEU A 510 -31.37 -30.09 -29.16
C LEU A 510 -29.93 -30.08 -29.70
N GLN A 511 -29.15 -29.12 -29.26
CA GLN A 511 -27.72 -29.03 -29.58
C GLN A 511 -26.92 -29.08 -28.29
N LEU A 512 -25.95 -29.99 -28.24
CA LEU A 512 -24.98 -30.12 -27.16
C LEU A 512 -23.66 -29.54 -27.62
N PHE A 513 -23.04 -28.75 -26.80
CA PHE A 513 -21.77 -28.10 -27.08
C PHE A 513 -20.75 -28.57 -26.05
N SER A 514 -19.55 -28.81 -26.51
CA SER A 514 -18.38 -29.02 -25.65
C SER A 514 -17.19 -28.27 -26.24
N SER A 515 -16.49 -27.54 -25.42
CA SER A 515 -15.27 -26.84 -25.80
C SER A 515 -14.17 -27.05 -24.77
N ILE A 516 -12.93 -27.13 -25.22
CA ILE A 516 -11.75 -27.10 -24.38
C ILE A 516 -11.35 -25.63 -24.25
N GLU A 517 -11.37 -25.07 -23.03
CA GLU A 517 -11.06 -23.67 -22.83
C GLU A 517 -9.56 -23.37 -22.80
N SER A 518 -8.81 -24.25 -22.18
CA SER A 518 -7.35 -24.15 -22.17
C SER A 518 -6.72 -25.50 -21.94
N TYR A 519 -5.52 -25.68 -22.47
CA TYR A 519 -4.66 -26.79 -22.15
C TYR A 519 -3.39 -26.22 -21.56
N ASP A 520 -3.14 -26.52 -20.30
CA ASP A 520 -1.90 -26.17 -19.65
C ASP A 520 -0.90 -27.31 -19.84
N PHE A 521 0.13 -27.04 -20.64
CA PHE A 521 1.19 -28.00 -20.94
C PHE A 521 2.05 -28.35 -19.72
N LEU A 522 2.13 -27.47 -18.71
CA LEU A 522 2.93 -27.69 -17.51
C LEU A 522 2.21 -28.54 -16.48
N SER A 523 0.91 -28.33 -16.33
CA SER A 523 0.08 -29.06 -15.37
C SER A 523 -0.68 -30.24 -15.96
N ASN A 524 -0.65 -30.39 -17.29
CA ASN A 524 -1.43 -31.40 -18.05
C ASN A 524 -2.94 -31.35 -17.75
N GLN A 525 -3.45 -30.14 -17.41
CA GLN A 525 -4.84 -29.91 -17.09
C GLN A 525 -5.58 -29.26 -18.25
N THR A 526 -6.77 -29.81 -18.56
CA THR A 526 -7.73 -29.24 -19.52
C THR A 526 -8.93 -28.70 -18.78
N THR A 527 -9.25 -27.44 -18.99
CA THR A 527 -10.57 -26.90 -18.59
C THR A 527 -11.57 -27.14 -19.73
N GLN A 528 -12.55 -27.97 -19.47
CA GLN A 528 -13.59 -28.27 -20.42
C GLN A 528 -14.90 -27.63 -19.98
N LYS A 529 -15.50 -26.80 -20.83
CA LYS A 529 -16.87 -26.30 -20.62
C LYS A 529 -17.82 -27.02 -21.55
N SER A 530 -18.95 -27.41 -21.00
CA SER A 530 -20.07 -28.00 -21.74
C SER A 530 -21.30 -27.14 -21.60
N GLY A 531 -22.04 -27.01 -22.64
CA GLY A 531 -23.29 -26.26 -22.67
C GLY A 531 -24.33 -26.94 -23.55
N PHE A 532 -25.58 -26.47 -23.47
CA PHE A 532 -26.63 -26.94 -24.33
C PHE A 532 -27.50 -25.77 -24.82
N SER A 533 -28.13 -25.97 -26.00
CA SER A 533 -29.21 -25.14 -26.48
C SER A 533 -30.34 -26.04 -26.93
N TYR A 534 -31.55 -25.74 -26.47
CA TYR A 534 -32.76 -26.44 -26.83
C TYR A 534 -33.73 -25.48 -27.45
N ALA A 535 -34.09 -25.69 -28.70
CA ALA A 535 -35.05 -24.89 -29.45
C ALA A 535 -36.36 -25.66 -29.57
N LEU A 536 -37.43 -25.14 -29.03
CA LEU A 536 -38.77 -25.69 -29.11
C LEU A 536 -39.65 -24.80 -30.01
N SER A 537 -40.15 -25.38 -31.11
CA SER A 537 -41.22 -24.76 -31.88
C SER A 537 -42.55 -25.04 -31.19
N LEU A 538 -43.18 -23.99 -30.71
CA LEU A 538 -44.49 -24.09 -30.06
C LEU A 538 -45.64 -24.17 -31.12
N ASP A 539 -45.46 -23.42 -32.20
CA ASP A 539 -46.24 -23.42 -33.41
C ASP A 539 -45.41 -22.78 -34.57
N PRO A 540 -45.93 -22.69 -35.82
CA PRO A 540 -45.14 -22.15 -36.93
C PRO A 540 -44.61 -20.72 -36.74
N ASN A 541 -45.19 -19.96 -35.83
CA ASN A 541 -44.85 -18.56 -35.57
C ASN A 541 -44.15 -18.36 -34.20
N ASN A 542 -44.25 -19.30 -33.29
CA ASN A 542 -43.77 -19.16 -31.94
C ASN A 542 -42.67 -20.17 -31.62
N SER A 543 -41.58 -19.69 -31.05
CA SER A 543 -40.46 -20.54 -30.59
C SER A 543 -39.95 -20.12 -29.24
N LEU A 544 -39.52 -21.13 -28.47
CA LEU A 544 -38.85 -20.98 -27.20
C LEU A 544 -37.45 -21.59 -27.31
N ASN A 545 -36.44 -20.83 -26.92
CA ASN A 545 -35.08 -21.32 -26.86
C ASN A 545 -34.57 -21.26 -25.41
N LEU A 546 -34.08 -22.38 -24.92
CA LEU A 546 -33.44 -22.55 -23.62
C LEU A 546 -32.00 -22.87 -23.85
N SER A 547 -31.07 -22.16 -23.21
CA SER A 547 -29.66 -22.46 -23.32
C SER A 547 -28.95 -22.31 -21.98
N LEU A 548 -27.85 -23.06 -21.83
CA LEU A 548 -26.94 -23.00 -20.72
C LEU A 548 -25.53 -22.88 -21.26
N ASN A 549 -24.72 -22.05 -20.63
CA ASN A 549 -23.30 -21.83 -20.94
C ASN A 549 -23.03 -21.47 -22.40
N GLN A 550 -23.91 -20.68 -23.02
CA GLN A 550 -23.65 -20.12 -24.35
C GLN A 550 -22.68 -18.95 -24.22
N GLU A 551 -21.49 -19.16 -24.72
CA GLU A 551 -20.48 -18.11 -24.75
C GLU A 551 -20.53 -17.29 -26.04
N ASN A 552 -20.04 -16.07 -25.95
CA ASN A 552 -19.99 -15.13 -27.08
C ASN A 552 -18.61 -15.22 -27.74
N TYR A 553 -18.37 -16.35 -28.42
CA TYR A 553 -17.15 -16.43 -29.22
C TYR A 553 -17.36 -15.76 -30.59
N TYR A 554 -16.29 -15.23 -31.17
CA TYR A 554 -16.19 -14.92 -32.59
C TYR A 554 -16.29 -16.22 -33.39
N SER A 555 -17.49 -16.88 -33.31
CA SER A 555 -17.67 -18.13 -33.98
C SER A 555 -17.71 -17.90 -35.47
N SER A 556 -17.10 -18.79 -36.19
CA SER A 556 -16.95 -18.76 -37.64
C SER A 556 -18.23 -18.71 -38.45
N LEU A 557 -19.38 -18.83 -37.82
CA LEU A 557 -20.66 -18.96 -38.50
C LEU A 557 -21.83 -18.25 -37.80
N SER A 558 -21.65 -17.61 -36.67
CA SER A 558 -22.74 -16.90 -35.98
C SER A 558 -22.81 -15.47 -36.48
N THR A 559 -23.99 -15.01 -36.78
CA THR A 559 -24.30 -13.81 -37.50
C THR A 559 -24.26 -12.52 -36.68
N SER A 560 -23.96 -12.55 -35.36
CA SER A 560 -23.95 -11.33 -34.60
C SER A 560 -23.05 -11.42 -33.34
N TYR A 561 -22.14 -10.44 -33.24
CA TYR A 561 -21.50 -10.11 -31.97
C TYR A 561 -22.54 -9.46 -31.06
N ASP A 562 -22.83 -10.07 -29.91
CA ASP A 562 -23.66 -9.47 -28.89
C ASP A 562 -22.75 -9.06 -27.70
N PRO A 563 -22.44 -7.77 -27.53
CA PRO A 563 -21.50 -7.30 -26.52
C PRO A 563 -21.93 -7.61 -25.08
N ILE A 564 -23.24 -7.83 -24.88
CA ILE A 564 -23.81 -8.03 -23.54
C ILE A 564 -23.63 -9.48 -23.06
N LYS A 565 -23.42 -10.42 -23.93
CA LYS A 565 -23.19 -11.82 -23.55
C LYS A 565 -21.96 -11.99 -22.66
N ASN A 566 -20.94 -11.13 -22.78
CA ASN A 566 -19.76 -11.15 -21.93
C ASN A 566 -20.08 -10.86 -20.45
N PHE A 567 -21.18 -10.15 -20.17
CA PHE A 567 -21.63 -9.86 -18.81
C PHE A 567 -22.42 -11.03 -18.20
N VAL A 568 -23.04 -11.88 -19.01
CA VAL A 568 -23.93 -12.97 -18.59
C VAL A 568 -23.50 -14.33 -19.14
N SER A 569 -22.19 -14.53 -19.33
CA SER A 569 -21.66 -15.82 -19.77
C SER A 569 -21.82 -16.91 -18.70
N ASN A 570 -21.74 -18.16 -19.16
CA ASN A 570 -21.72 -19.34 -18.30
C ASN A 570 -22.97 -19.50 -17.39
N GLY A 571 -24.13 -19.12 -17.91
CA GLY A 571 -25.39 -19.25 -17.19
C GLY A 571 -26.57 -19.59 -18.05
N PRO A 572 -27.75 -19.75 -17.43
CA PRO A 572 -28.98 -20.04 -18.12
C PRO A 572 -29.52 -18.83 -18.90
N SER A 573 -30.08 -19.08 -20.05
CA SER A 573 -30.75 -18.09 -20.85
C SER A 573 -32.05 -18.67 -21.43
N ILE A 574 -33.08 -17.85 -21.45
CA ILE A 574 -34.38 -18.13 -22.00
C ILE A 574 -34.70 -17.07 -23.04
N LYS A 575 -35.11 -17.49 -24.23
CA LYS A 575 -35.55 -16.58 -25.30
C LYS A 575 -36.86 -17.08 -25.88
N TYR A 576 -37.89 -16.26 -25.82
CA TYR A 576 -39.13 -16.44 -26.58
C TYR A 576 -39.12 -15.58 -27.83
N SER A 577 -39.56 -16.10 -28.97
CA SER A 577 -39.63 -15.36 -30.22
C SER A 577 -40.97 -15.69 -30.95
N PHE A 578 -41.62 -14.64 -31.38
CA PHE A 578 -42.74 -14.68 -32.31
C PHE A 578 -42.33 -14.10 -33.63
N LYS A 579 -42.74 -14.70 -34.73
CA LYS A 579 -42.45 -14.25 -36.11
C LYS A 579 -43.68 -14.38 -36.98
N ASP A 580 -44.06 -13.27 -37.59
CA ASP A 580 -45.05 -13.25 -38.68
C ASP A 580 -44.35 -12.75 -39.96
N LYS A 581 -45.08 -12.67 -41.06
CA LYS A 581 -44.51 -12.30 -42.42
C LYS A 581 -43.77 -10.97 -42.44
N ARG A 582 -44.22 -9.97 -41.67
CA ARG A 582 -43.65 -8.61 -41.67
C ARG A 582 -42.98 -8.20 -40.35
N PHE A 583 -43.44 -8.78 -39.27
CA PHE A 583 -42.98 -8.42 -37.94
C PHE A 583 -42.71 -9.64 -37.10
N GLY A 584 -41.83 -9.46 -36.14
CA GLY A 584 -41.59 -10.43 -35.07
C GLY A 584 -41.21 -9.70 -33.80
N TYR A 585 -41.53 -10.29 -32.65
CA TYR A 585 -41.08 -9.79 -31.39
C TYR A 585 -40.48 -10.92 -30.59
N GLY A 586 -39.64 -10.55 -29.64
CA GLY A 586 -39.03 -11.52 -28.73
C GLY A 586 -38.72 -10.93 -27.38
N PHE A 587 -38.64 -11.82 -26.40
CA PHE A 587 -38.20 -11.51 -25.04
C PHE A 587 -37.09 -12.46 -24.69
N SER A 588 -36.04 -11.96 -24.01
CA SER A 588 -35.01 -12.82 -23.47
C SER A 588 -34.62 -12.42 -22.04
N PHE A 589 -34.26 -13.43 -21.28
CA PHE A 589 -33.67 -13.29 -19.95
C PHE A 589 -32.42 -14.17 -19.89
N SER A 590 -31.35 -13.64 -19.37
CA SER A 590 -30.11 -14.37 -19.11
C SER A 590 -29.59 -14.02 -17.74
N LYS A 591 -29.03 -15.00 -17.04
CA LYS A 591 -28.30 -14.83 -15.79
C LYS A 591 -26.98 -15.56 -15.94
N GLY A 592 -25.90 -14.94 -15.54
CA GLY A 592 -24.58 -15.56 -15.64
C GLY A 592 -23.56 -14.77 -14.87
N PHE A 593 -22.31 -15.13 -15.02
CA PHE A 593 -21.20 -14.37 -14.49
C PHE A 593 -20.36 -13.80 -15.65
N GLN A 594 -19.56 -12.82 -15.33
CA GLN A 594 -18.78 -12.10 -16.34
C GLN A 594 -17.71 -13.00 -16.93
N GLY A 595 -17.68 -13.12 -18.28
CA GLY A 595 -16.90 -14.11 -19.01
C GLY A 595 -15.42 -13.79 -19.17
N TRP A 596 -14.99 -12.59 -18.79
CA TRP A 596 -13.60 -12.17 -18.88
C TRP A 596 -12.80 -12.41 -17.60
N ASN A 597 -13.42 -12.95 -16.54
CA ASN A 597 -12.78 -13.18 -15.25
C ASN A 597 -12.52 -14.66 -14.99
N PRO A 598 -11.27 -15.12 -14.88
CA PRO A 598 -10.93 -16.47 -14.42
C PRO A 598 -10.96 -16.51 -12.88
N TRP A 599 -12.16 -16.63 -12.32
CA TRP A 599 -12.34 -16.56 -10.86
C TRP A 599 -12.41 -17.93 -10.21
N THR A 600 -11.99 -17.99 -8.95
CA THR A 600 -12.40 -19.06 -8.04
C THR A 600 -13.91 -18.98 -7.77
N ASP A 601 -14.53 -20.07 -7.38
CA ASP A 601 -16.00 -20.14 -7.17
C ASP A 601 -16.53 -19.14 -6.13
N GLN A 602 -15.68 -18.59 -5.29
CA GLN A 602 -16.05 -17.64 -4.23
C GLN A 602 -16.08 -16.15 -4.69
N GLU A 603 -15.53 -15.83 -5.86
CA GLU A 603 -15.30 -14.45 -6.30
C GLU A 603 -16.04 -14.07 -7.58
N LYS A 604 -17.13 -14.75 -7.93
CA LYS A 604 -17.86 -14.52 -9.19
C LYS A 604 -18.83 -13.35 -9.09
N ALA A 605 -18.66 -12.35 -9.96
CA ALA A 605 -19.68 -11.34 -10.19
C ALA A 605 -20.80 -11.89 -11.08
N TYR A 606 -22.00 -11.88 -10.56
CA TYR A 606 -23.18 -12.29 -11.31
C TYR A 606 -23.85 -11.10 -11.98
N SER A 607 -24.44 -11.35 -13.13
CA SER A 607 -25.21 -10.35 -13.87
C SER A 607 -26.50 -10.96 -14.37
N ARG A 608 -27.52 -10.11 -14.50
CA ARG A 608 -28.82 -10.44 -15.06
C ARG A 608 -29.11 -9.52 -16.23
N TYR A 609 -29.56 -10.10 -17.32
CA TYR A 609 -29.90 -9.33 -18.51
C TYR A 609 -31.31 -9.67 -18.99
N PHE A 610 -32.14 -8.64 -19.13
CA PHE A 610 -33.46 -8.73 -19.69
C PHE A 610 -33.50 -7.91 -20.98
N SER A 611 -34.10 -8.46 -22.05
CA SER A 611 -34.31 -7.68 -23.26
C SER A 611 -35.61 -8.00 -23.98
N THR A 612 -36.09 -7.00 -24.70
CA THR A 612 -37.20 -7.11 -25.66
C THR A 612 -36.66 -6.74 -27.05
N GLN A 613 -37.19 -7.41 -28.09
CA GLN A 613 -36.72 -7.28 -29.46
C GLN A 613 -37.91 -7.16 -30.39
N LEU A 614 -37.86 -6.17 -31.30
CA LEU A 614 -38.75 -6.00 -32.42
C LEU A 614 -37.99 -6.30 -33.73
N ASN A 615 -38.51 -7.20 -34.54
CA ASN A 615 -37.95 -7.51 -35.85
C ASN A 615 -38.90 -6.98 -36.93
N ILE A 616 -38.36 -6.34 -37.97
CA ILE A 616 -39.06 -5.83 -39.13
C ILE A 616 -38.47 -6.55 -40.32
N PHE A 617 -39.32 -7.22 -41.07
CA PHE A 617 -38.94 -7.99 -42.26
C PHE A 617 -39.44 -7.29 -43.53
N SER A 618 -38.56 -7.08 -44.49
CA SER A 618 -38.84 -6.64 -45.82
C SER A 618 -38.28 -7.63 -46.85
N LYS A 619 -38.51 -7.42 -48.13
CA LYS A 619 -38.06 -8.33 -49.19
C LYS A 619 -36.52 -8.51 -49.18
N ASN A 620 -35.76 -7.46 -48.91
CA ASN A 620 -34.31 -7.45 -49.02
C ASN A 620 -33.63 -7.05 -47.70
N ASN A 621 -34.37 -6.85 -46.64
CA ASN A 621 -33.81 -6.40 -45.36
C ASN A 621 -34.58 -7.00 -44.18
N LYS A 622 -33.81 -7.31 -43.13
CA LYS A 622 -34.34 -7.60 -41.80
C LYS A 622 -33.67 -6.63 -40.83
N THR A 623 -34.46 -5.80 -40.17
CA THR A 623 -33.99 -4.89 -39.13
C THR A 623 -34.57 -5.36 -37.80
N SER A 624 -33.70 -5.37 -36.79
CA SER A 624 -34.01 -5.76 -35.40
C SER A 624 -33.66 -4.61 -34.49
N ILE A 625 -34.61 -4.20 -33.65
CA ILE A 625 -34.39 -3.21 -32.58
C ILE A 625 -34.53 -3.95 -31.25
N LYS A 626 -33.52 -3.92 -30.44
CA LYS A 626 -33.45 -4.61 -29.15
C LYS A 626 -33.23 -3.59 -28.05
N LEU A 627 -34.12 -3.59 -27.07
CA LEU A 627 -33.99 -2.82 -25.84
C LEU A 627 -33.68 -3.78 -24.69
N GLY A 628 -32.68 -3.45 -23.86
CA GLY A 628 -32.26 -4.29 -22.77
C GLY A 628 -31.93 -3.53 -21.51
N ARG A 629 -31.99 -4.25 -20.39
CA ARG A 629 -31.51 -3.81 -19.09
C ARG A 629 -30.57 -4.86 -18.51
N LEU A 630 -29.38 -4.43 -18.18
CA LEU A 630 -28.37 -5.21 -17.48
C LEU A 630 -28.34 -4.78 -16.03
N GLU A 631 -28.29 -5.74 -15.15
CA GLU A 631 -28.05 -5.58 -13.71
C GLU A 631 -26.80 -6.38 -13.36
N GLU A 632 -25.84 -5.77 -12.68
CA GLU A 632 -24.60 -6.40 -12.23
C GLU A 632 -24.58 -6.40 -10.69
N ASP A 633 -24.39 -7.56 -10.10
CA ASP A 633 -24.31 -7.70 -8.64
C ASP A 633 -22.91 -7.30 -8.17
N SER A 634 -22.80 -6.31 -7.27
CA SER A 634 -21.56 -5.83 -6.65
C SER A 634 -20.42 -5.51 -7.64
N SER A 635 -20.78 -5.14 -8.86
CA SER A 635 -19.82 -4.76 -9.91
C SER A 635 -20.35 -3.60 -10.74
N TYR A 636 -19.43 -2.89 -11.40
CA TYR A 636 -19.74 -1.80 -12.31
C TYR A 636 -18.95 -1.96 -13.60
N LEU A 637 -19.66 -2.17 -14.71
CA LEU A 637 -19.09 -2.41 -16.02
C LEU A 637 -17.99 -3.49 -16.02
N GLY A 638 -18.20 -4.53 -15.19
CA GLY A 638 -17.26 -5.62 -15.02
C GLY A 638 -16.10 -5.38 -14.06
N MET A 639 -16.03 -4.23 -13.44
CA MET A 639 -15.06 -3.94 -12.39
C MET A 639 -15.61 -4.39 -11.03
N MET A 640 -14.81 -5.10 -10.27
CA MET A 640 -15.15 -5.56 -8.93
C MET A 640 -14.18 -5.03 -7.90
N PHE A 641 -14.69 -4.78 -6.70
CA PHE A 641 -13.89 -4.55 -5.51
C PHE A 641 -14.04 -5.76 -4.60
N LEU A 642 -12.94 -6.44 -4.29
CA LEU A 642 -12.96 -7.52 -3.29
C LEU A 642 -12.79 -6.91 -1.89
N ASN A 643 -13.61 -7.44 -0.96
CA ASN A 643 -13.54 -7.16 0.47
C ASN A 643 -13.80 -5.72 0.92
N GLY A 644 -14.85 -5.11 0.41
CA GLY A 644 -15.69 -4.36 1.34
C GLY A 644 -16.79 -5.32 1.78
N GLN A 645 -17.31 -5.24 2.97
CA GLN A 645 -18.65 -5.77 3.20
C GLN A 645 -19.50 -5.22 2.08
N SER A 646 -19.95 -6.08 1.21
CA SER A 646 -20.68 -5.70 0.02
C SER A 646 -21.79 -4.75 0.42
N SER A 647 -21.60 -3.47 0.20
CA SER A 647 -22.77 -2.64 -0.01
C SER A 647 -23.44 -3.32 -1.19
N SER A 648 -24.60 -3.88 -0.97
CA SER A 648 -25.39 -4.61 -1.94
C SER A 648 -25.91 -3.70 -3.07
N ASN A 649 -25.07 -2.78 -3.55
CA ASN A 649 -25.44 -1.86 -4.60
C ASN A 649 -25.19 -2.51 -5.93
N ASN A 650 -26.25 -2.95 -6.56
CA ASN A 650 -26.24 -3.41 -7.92
C ASN A 650 -26.07 -2.22 -8.86
N SER A 651 -25.28 -2.40 -9.92
CA SER A 651 -25.21 -1.43 -11.00
C SER A 651 -26.21 -1.79 -12.10
N TYR A 652 -26.70 -0.78 -12.80
CA TYR A 652 -27.71 -0.92 -13.83
C TYR A 652 -27.28 -0.23 -15.11
N SER A 653 -27.57 -0.88 -16.23
CA SER A 653 -27.31 -0.31 -17.56
C SER A 653 -28.50 -0.53 -18.49
N SER A 654 -28.84 0.51 -19.24
CA SER A 654 -29.85 0.47 -20.30
C SER A 654 -29.17 0.34 -21.66
N ILE A 655 -29.67 -0.52 -22.54
CA ILE A 655 -29.02 -0.91 -23.80
C ILE A 655 -30.01 -0.79 -24.94
N LEU A 656 -29.54 -0.21 -26.05
CA LEU A 656 -30.22 -0.20 -27.34
C LEU A 656 -29.28 -0.83 -28.36
N THR A 657 -29.76 -1.86 -29.07
CA THR A 657 -29.06 -2.46 -30.20
C THR A 657 -29.95 -2.39 -31.45
N VAL A 658 -29.37 -1.98 -32.53
CA VAL A 658 -30.00 -2.00 -33.86
C VAL A 658 -29.16 -2.85 -34.79
N ASP A 659 -29.75 -3.95 -35.25
CA ASP A 659 -29.15 -4.87 -36.20
C ASP A 659 -29.90 -4.79 -37.53
N SER A 660 -29.16 -4.79 -38.63
CA SER A 660 -29.76 -4.84 -39.97
C SER A 660 -28.99 -5.79 -40.88
N ASP A 661 -29.74 -6.77 -41.42
CA ASP A 661 -29.26 -7.68 -42.45
C ASP A 661 -29.75 -7.18 -43.80
N PHE A 662 -28.84 -6.95 -44.78
CA PHE A 662 -29.12 -6.49 -46.13
C PHE A 662 -28.78 -7.60 -47.12
N PHE A 663 -29.74 -8.02 -47.87
CA PHE A 663 -29.53 -8.90 -49.00
C PHE A 663 -29.16 -8.07 -50.23
N ILE A 664 -27.93 -8.15 -50.68
CA ILE A 664 -27.40 -7.35 -51.80
C ILE A 664 -27.74 -8.04 -53.13
N ASN A 665 -27.38 -9.31 -53.26
CA ASN A 665 -27.66 -10.16 -54.40
C ASN A 665 -27.56 -11.65 -54.02
N GLU A 666 -27.69 -12.55 -54.96
CA GLU A 666 -27.66 -14.00 -54.73
C GLU A 666 -26.33 -14.50 -54.09
N LYS A 667 -25.23 -13.75 -54.28
CA LYS A 667 -23.91 -14.12 -53.75
C LYS A 667 -23.53 -13.34 -52.51
N PHE A 668 -24.02 -12.15 -52.28
CA PHE A 668 -23.57 -11.26 -51.21
C PHE A 668 -24.70 -10.74 -50.34
N SER A 669 -24.42 -10.68 -49.07
CA SER A 669 -25.22 -9.98 -48.05
C SER A 669 -24.31 -9.18 -47.11
N ALA A 670 -24.86 -8.16 -46.47
CA ALA A 670 -24.18 -7.33 -45.50
C ALA A 670 -24.96 -7.31 -44.16
N PHE A 671 -24.24 -7.13 -43.06
CA PHE A 671 -24.83 -7.00 -41.75
C PHE A 671 -24.20 -5.79 -41.05
N ILE A 672 -25.02 -5.02 -40.36
CA ILE A 672 -24.64 -3.89 -39.53
C ILE A 672 -25.28 -4.06 -38.19
N SER A 673 -24.49 -3.94 -37.10
CA SER A 673 -24.98 -3.90 -35.72
C SER A 673 -24.38 -2.69 -35.01
N LEU A 674 -25.24 -1.90 -34.39
CA LEU A 674 -24.90 -0.74 -33.61
C LEU A 674 -25.50 -0.92 -32.20
N THR A 675 -24.65 -0.86 -31.20
CA THR A 675 -25.08 -0.92 -29.80
C THR A 675 -24.68 0.34 -29.08
N GLY A 676 -25.64 0.96 -28.38
CA GLY A 676 -25.43 2.00 -27.40
C GLY A 676 -25.84 1.49 -26.03
N MET A 677 -25.04 1.74 -25.02
CA MET A 677 -25.30 1.37 -23.65
C MET A 677 -25.09 2.58 -22.75
N ARG A 678 -26.02 2.82 -21.85
CA ARG A 678 -25.91 3.83 -20.81
C ARG A 678 -25.88 3.13 -19.46
N ALA A 679 -24.75 3.18 -18.79
CA ALA A 679 -24.63 2.79 -17.40
C ALA A 679 -25.12 3.92 -16.49
N GLU A 680 -25.95 3.58 -15.51
CA GLU A 680 -26.47 4.52 -14.50
C GLU A 680 -25.36 4.92 -13.53
N PRO A 681 -25.50 6.04 -12.78
CA PRO A 681 -24.56 6.39 -11.71
C PRO A 681 -24.42 5.25 -10.71
N TYR A 682 -23.22 5.06 -10.23
CA TYR A 682 -22.89 3.97 -9.31
C TYR A 682 -22.05 4.50 -8.16
N GLU A 683 -22.33 4.03 -6.96
CA GLU A 683 -21.51 4.30 -5.78
C GLU A 683 -21.12 2.98 -5.10
N ASN A 684 -19.89 2.88 -4.73
CA ASN A 684 -19.37 1.78 -3.91
C ASN A 684 -18.56 2.34 -2.74
N PHE A 685 -18.82 1.81 -1.55
CA PHE A 685 -18.19 2.19 -0.30
C PHE A 685 -17.28 1.06 0.17
N SER A 686 -15.98 1.24 -0.05
CA SER A 686 -14.96 0.36 0.49
C SER A 686 -13.82 1.20 1.07
N PHE A 687 -12.61 0.71 1.15
CA PHE A 687 -11.44 1.52 1.49
C PHE A 687 -11.11 2.58 0.41
N ILE A 688 -11.69 2.45 -0.79
CA ILE A 688 -11.83 3.50 -1.79
C ILE A 688 -13.31 3.66 -2.06
N ASN A 689 -13.85 4.85 -1.81
CA ASN A 689 -15.20 5.17 -2.25
C ASN A 689 -15.16 5.60 -3.71
N ILE A 690 -15.99 4.96 -4.53
CA ILE A 690 -16.12 5.30 -5.96
C ILE A 690 -17.53 5.78 -6.21
N ARG A 691 -17.62 6.98 -6.75
CA ARG A 691 -18.86 7.56 -7.25
C ARG A 691 -18.71 7.86 -8.73
N SER A 692 -19.35 7.07 -9.58
CA SER A 692 -19.36 7.30 -11.02
C SER A 692 -20.58 8.10 -11.44
N ASP A 693 -20.35 9.01 -12.42
CA ASP A 693 -21.44 9.56 -13.23
C ASP A 693 -21.96 8.51 -14.20
N SER A 694 -23.10 8.82 -14.87
CA SER A 694 -23.58 7.98 -15.97
C SER A 694 -22.52 7.82 -17.05
N SER A 695 -22.20 6.58 -17.43
CA SER A 695 -21.26 6.28 -18.51
C SER A 695 -22.01 5.90 -19.78
N PHE A 696 -21.47 6.31 -20.92
CA PHE A 696 -22.00 5.96 -22.23
C PHE A 696 -21.00 5.11 -23.00
N LEU A 697 -21.46 3.97 -23.53
CA LEU A 697 -20.64 2.99 -24.23
C LEU A 697 -21.24 2.72 -25.61
N THR A 698 -20.37 2.39 -26.57
CA THR A 698 -20.81 2.00 -27.94
C THR A 698 -20.06 0.77 -28.44
N SER A 699 -20.72 0.04 -29.33
CA SER A 699 -20.11 -1.03 -30.16
C SER A 699 -20.63 -0.97 -31.58
N THR A 700 -19.77 -1.32 -32.55
CA THR A 700 -20.11 -1.36 -33.98
C THR A 700 -19.61 -2.66 -34.59
N ASN A 701 -20.45 -3.36 -35.31
CA ASN A 701 -20.05 -4.52 -36.08
C ASN A 701 -20.57 -4.38 -37.51
N LEU A 702 -19.65 -4.46 -38.48
CA LEU A 702 -19.95 -4.44 -39.94
C LEU A 702 -19.46 -5.75 -40.51
N SER A 703 -20.33 -6.46 -41.25
CA SER A 703 -19.96 -7.73 -41.87
C SER A 703 -20.42 -7.82 -43.29
N ILE A 704 -19.62 -8.43 -44.16
CA ILE A 704 -19.95 -8.81 -45.50
C ILE A 704 -19.86 -10.32 -45.61
N PHE A 705 -20.92 -10.93 -46.10
CA PHE A 705 -21.02 -12.35 -46.33
C PHE A 705 -21.06 -12.62 -47.84
N GLY A 706 -20.34 -13.65 -48.24
CA GLY A 706 -20.37 -14.15 -49.61
C GLY A 706 -20.61 -15.67 -49.66
N LYS A 707 -21.32 -16.14 -50.64
CA LYS A 707 -21.48 -17.58 -50.89
C LYS A 707 -21.31 -17.87 -52.40
N ASN A 708 -20.77 -19.04 -52.69
CA ASN A 708 -20.53 -19.49 -54.08
C ASN A 708 -19.68 -18.48 -54.88
N ILE A 709 -18.59 -17.98 -54.26
CA ILE A 709 -17.74 -16.95 -54.87
C ILE A 709 -16.71 -17.57 -55.79
N PHE A 710 -15.89 -18.49 -55.27
CA PHE A 710 -14.83 -19.18 -56.02
C PHE A 710 -15.23 -20.61 -56.39
N ASN A 711 -15.92 -21.30 -55.46
CA ASN A 711 -16.39 -22.67 -55.60
C ASN A 711 -17.89 -22.81 -55.26
N LYS A 712 -18.53 -23.89 -55.74
CA LYS A 712 -19.90 -24.21 -55.31
C LYS A 712 -19.92 -24.52 -53.83
N LYS A 713 -20.83 -23.89 -53.08
CA LYS A 713 -21.02 -24.04 -51.64
C LYS A 713 -19.90 -23.43 -50.77
N ASP A 714 -18.94 -22.67 -51.36
CA ASP A 714 -17.99 -21.92 -50.53
C ASP A 714 -18.69 -20.77 -49.78
N ARG A 715 -18.05 -20.31 -48.70
CA ARG A 715 -18.52 -19.20 -47.88
C ARG A 715 -17.36 -18.29 -47.58
N PHE A 716 -17.61 -17.02 -47.65
CA PHE A 716 -16.69 -15.95 -47.29
C PHE A 716 -17.38 -15.01 -46.29
N ARG A 717 -16.61 -14.50 -45.35
CA ARG A 717 -17.05 -13.48 -44.39
C ARG A 717 -15.88 -12.55 -44.08
N LEU A 718 -16.17 -11.26 -44.15
CA LEU A 718 -15.27 -10.19 -43.73
C LEU A 718 -16.00 -9.38 -42.66
N ASP A 719 -15.36 -9.20 -41.48
CA ASP A 719 -15.93 -8.42 -40.38
C ASP A 719 -14.98 -7.31 -39.98
N TYR A 720 -15.57 -6.16 -39.72
CA TYR A 720 -14.93 -5.07 -38.95
C TYR A 720 -15.75 -4.83 -37.69
N LEU A 721 -15.12 -5.07 -36.55
CA LEU A 721 -15.74 -4.97 -35.24
C LEU A 721 -14.99 -3.97 -34.36
N VAL A 722 -15.75 -3.03 -33.78
CA VAL A 722 -15.31 -2.21 -32.66
C VAL A 722 -16.08 -2.72 -31.42
N PRO A 723 -15.45 -3.47 -30.54
CA PRO A 723 -16.11 -4.00 -29.35
C PRO A 723 -16.69 -2.90 -28.45
N LEU A 724 -17.55 -3.29 -27.52
CA LEU A 724 -18.12 -2.36 -26.53
C LEU A 724 -17.00 -1.66 -25.77
N SER A 725 -17.05 -0.35 -25.72
CA SER A 725 -16.06 0.49 -25.03
C SER A 725 -16.71 1.75 -24.49
N ILE A 726 -16.20 2.29 -23.42
CA ILE A 726 -16.67 3.55 -22.82
C ILE A 726 -16.26 4.71 -23.72
N GLU A 727 -17.25 5.51 -24.16
CA GLU A 727 -17.02 6.76 -24.90
C GLU A 727 -16.92 7.96 -23.99
N LYS A 728 -17.74 7.95 -22.94
CA LYS A 728 -17.83 9.02 -21.96
C LYS A 728 -18.21 8.45 -20.61
N GLY A 729 -17.48 8.86 -19.60
CA GLY A 729 -17.75 8.51 -18.20
C GLY A 729 -16.67 9.11 -17.32
N THR A 730 -17.07 9.52 -16.11
CA THR A 730 -16.16 10.02 -15.07
C THR A 730 -16.51 9.36 -13.74
N ALA A 731 -15.54 9.23 -12.88
CA ALA A 731 -15.75 8.83 -11.50
C ALA A 731 -14.92 9.70 -10.56
N ASP A 732 -15.49 10.00 -9.41
CA ASP A 732 -14.80 10.60 -8.28
C ASP A 732 -14.38 9.49 -7.32
N LEU A 733 -13.09 9.43 -7.04
CA LEU A 733 -12.50 8.52 -6.06
C LEU A 733 -12.29 9.29 -4.77
N GLN A 734 -12.74 8.75 -3.65
CA GLN A 734 -12.43 9.25 -2.31
C GLN A 734 -11.71 8.16 -1.52
N PHE A 735 -10.65 8.52 -0.87
CA PHE A 735 -9.78 7.59 -0.13
C PHE A 735 -9.13 8.32 1.04
N ILE A 736 -8.57 7.57 1.97
CA ILE A 736 -7.75 8.16 3.03
C ILE A 736 -6.38 8.47 2.45
N SER A 737 -5.96 9.74 2.56
CA SER A 737 -4.66 10.25 2.10
C SER A 737 -3.64 10.42 3.22
N GLY A 738 -4.03 10.17 4.48
CA GLY A 738 -3.22 10.32 5.66
C GLY A 738 -4.07 10.49 6.91
N ARG A 739 -3.46 11.01 7.94
CA ARG A 739 -4.15 11.45 9.17
C ARG A 739 -3.61 12.82 9.58
N ASP A 740 -4.39 13.56 10.36
CA ASP A 740 -3.89 14.73 11.05
C ASP A 740 -3.15 14.34 12.34
N TYR A 741 -2.57 15.34 12.97
CA TYR A 741 -1.87 15.18 14.24
C TYR A 741 -2.74 14.62 15.38
N LEU A 742 -4.04 14.89 15.37
CA LEU A 742 -4.98 14.39 16.38
C LEU A 742 -5.46 12.96 16.08
N GLY A 743 -4.93 12.31 15.05
CA GLY A 743 -5.30 10.97 14.64
C GLY A 743 -6.53 10.89 13.74
N ASN A 744 -7.14 12.02 13.34
CA ASN A 744 -8.28 12.00 12.44
C ASN A 744 -7.80 11.74 11.01
N SER A 745 -8.48 10.83 10.32
CA SER A 745 -8.17 10.51 8.93
C SER A 745 -8.41 11.72 8.02
N THR A 746 -7.45 12.00 7.11
CA THR A 746 -7.58 13.02 6.08
C THR A 746 -8.06 12.41 4.78
N LEU A 747 -9.00 13.09 4.10
CA LEU A 747 -9.60 12.61 2.86
C LEU A 747 -8.82 13.12 1.65
N GLY A 748 -8.48 12.20 0.75
CA GLY A 748 -8.03 12.48 -0.60
C GLY A 748 -9.18 12.32 -1.59
N THR A 749 -9.19 13.13 -2.65
CA THR A 749 -10.15 13.01 -3.74
C THR A 749 -9.43 13.04 -5.07
N MET A 750 -9.86 12.20 -6.02
CA MET A 750 -9.32 12.16 -7.37
C MET A 750 -10.44 11.99 -8.38
N LYS A 751 -10.50 12.85 -9.38
CA LYS A 751 -11.42 12.68 -10.50
C LYS A 751 -10.74 11.94 -11.64
N VAL A 752 -11.38 10.85 -12.10
CA VAL A 752 -10.84 9.99 -13.15
C VAL A 752 -11.76 9.93 -14.36
N ASN A 753 -11.16 9.86 -15.55
CA ASN A 753 -11.88 9.59 -16.78
C ASN A 753 -11.92 8.07 -17.01
N LEU A 754 -13.11 7.52 -17.14
CA LEU A 754 -13.31 6.09 -17.34
C LEU A 754 -13.17 5.66 -18.81
N ALA A 755 -13.23 6.60 -19.74
CA ALA A 755 -13.10 6.30 -21.16
C ALA A 755 -11.64 5.97 -21.51
N PRO A 756 -11.36 4.82 -22.16
CA PRO A 756 -10.01 4.46 -22.57
C PRO A 756 -9.50 5.43 -23.66
N ALA A 757 -8.20 5.72 -23.62
CA ALA A 757 -7.57 6.59 -24.60
C ALA A 757 -7.54 6.00 -26.02
N HIS A 758 -7.62 4.67 -26.14
CA HIS A 758 -7.56 3.94 -27.40
C HIS A 758 -8.63 2.86 -27.42
N ARG A 759 -9.28 2.68 -28.58
CA ARG A 759 -10.31 1.65 -28.76
C ARG A 759 -9.76 0.43 -29.47
N GLU A 760 -10.20 -0.73 -29.02
CA GLU A 760 -9.98 -2.00 -29.72
C GLU A 760 -10.69 -1.98 -31.09
N ARG A 761 -10.02 -2.51 -32.11
CA ARG A 761 -10.54 -2.72 -33.43
C ARG A 761 -10.16 -4.09 -33.92
N VAL A 762 -11.12 -4.83 -34.45
CA VAL A 762 -10.91 -6.19 -34.95
C VAL A 762 -11.30 -6.23 -36.44
N LEU A 763 -10.36 -6.66 -37.24
CA LEU A 763 -10.63 -7.03 -38.62
C LEU A 763 -10.49 -8.55 -38.73
N SER A 764 -11.53 -9.22 -39.21
CA SER A 764 -11.46 -10.66 -39.42
C SER A 764 -11.90 -11.05 -40.83
N ALA A 765 -11.21 -11.99 -41.41
CA ALA A 765 -11.60 -12.62 -42.67
C ALA A 765 -11.69 -14.15 -42.47
N ASN A 766 -12.77 -14.72 -42.96
CA ASN A 766 -13.02 -16.15 -42.82
C ASN A 766 -13.49 -16.67 -44.18
N TYR A 767 -12.81 -17.71 -44.66
CA TYR A 767 -13.18 -18.43 -45.88
C TYR A 767 -13.31 -19.90 -45.61
N SER A 768 -14.36 -20.54 -46.07
CA SER A 768 -14.50 -21.98 -46.04
C SER A 768 -15.02 -22.55 -47.36
N THR A 769 -14.57 -23.73 -47.71
CA THR A 769 -14.96 -24.44 -48.90
C THR A 769 -15.07 -25.94 -48.62
N PRO A 770 -16.14 -26.60 -49.13
CA PRO A 770 -16.22 -28.06 -49.01
C PRO A 770 -15.16 -28.71 -49.88
N ILE A 771 -14.43 -29.70 -49.31
CA ILE A 771 -13.52 -30.58 -50.02
C ILE A 771 -14.29 -31.82 -50.49
N SER A 772 -15.24 -32.28 -49.71
CA SER A 772 -16.15 -33.37 -50.01
C SER A 772 -17.49 -33.15 -49.32
N ASP A 773 -18.46 -34.05 -49.53
CA ASP A 773 -19.74 -33.95 -48.80
C ASP A 773 -19.59 -34.13 -47.31
N PHE A 774 -18.44 -34.71 -46.85
CA PHE A 774 -18.12 -34.99 -45.46
C PHE A 774 -17.01 -34.14 -44.88
N SER A 775 -16.38 -33.28 -45.64
CA SER A 775 -15.25 -32.48 -45.20
C SER A 775 -15.26 -31.04 -45.74
N GLU A 776 -14.90 -30.09 -44.90
CA GLU A 776 -14.80 -28.67 -45.20
C GLU A 776 -13.44 -28.15 -44.72
N PHE A 777 -12.74 -27.43 -45.62
CA PHE A 777 -11.52 -26.70 -45.31
C PHE A 777 -11.86 -25.26 -45.03
N GLY A 778 -11.21 -24.65 -44.01
CA GLY A 778 -11.37 -23.24 -43.66
C GLY A 778 -10.07 -22.53 -43.33
N LEU A 779 -10.11 -21.23 -43.61
CA LEU A 779 -9.04 -20.27 -43.32
C LEU A 779 -9.65 -19.12 -42.54
N LYS A 780 -9.02 -18.75 -41.42
CA LYS A 780 -9.40 -17.63 -40.58
C LYS A 780 -8.22 -16.70 -40.37
N LEU A 781 -8.40 -15.43 -40.57
CA LEU A 781 -7.46 -14.36 -40.25
C LEU A 781 -8.11 -13.40 -39.29
N PHE A 782 -7.40 -13.07 -38.21
CA PHE A 782 -7.75 -12.02 -37.25
C PHE A 782 -6.61 -11.03 -37.13
N LEU A 783 -6.94 -9.75 -37.19
CA LEU A 783 -6.06 -8.63 -36.92
C LEU A 783 -6.74 -7.80 -35.81
N ILE A 784 -6.11 -7.69 -34.66
CA ILE A 784 -6.63 -6.94 -33.53
C ILE A 784 -5.66 -5.80 -33.26
N GLN A 785 -6.17 -4.59 -33.19
CA GLN A 785 -5.45 -3.38 -32.84
C GLN A 785 -5.97 -2.87 -31.51
N ASN A 786 -5.09 -2.42 -30.64
CA ASN A 786 -5.38 -1.92 -29.28
C ASN A 786 -6.21 -2.92 -28.47
N LEU A 787 -5.72 -4.14 -28.38
CA LEU A 787 -6.34 -5.23 -27.63
C LEU A 787 -6.72 -4.77 -26.21
N ASN A 788 -7.93 -5.09 -25.75
CA ASN A 788 -8.49 -4.63 -24.48
C ASN A 788 -8.49 -3.10 -24.32
N ASN A 789 -8.54 -2.35 -25.41
CA ASN A 789 -8.43 -0.89 -25.41
C ASN A 789 -7.06 -0.34 -24.95
N ILE A 790 -6.00 -1.15 -24.98
CA ILE A 790 -4.64 -0.77 -24.59
C ILE A 790 -3.84 -0.36 -25.84
N LYS A 791 -3.15 0.76 -25.75
CA LYS A 791 -2.34 1.31 -26.87
C LYS A 791 -1.24 0.33 -27.26
N ALA A 792 -1.08 0.13 -28.58
CA ALA A 792 -0.04 -0.69 -29.21
C ALA A 792 -0.09 -2.20 -28.90
N GLU A 793 -1.02 -2.66 -28.07
CA GLU A 793 -1.32 -4.07 -27.94
C GLU A 793 -2.02 -4.54 -29.22
N SER A 794 -1.32 -5.27 -30.05
CA SER A 794 -1.85 -5.72 -31.34
C SER A 794 -1.54 -7.18 -31.55
N GLN A 795 -2.51 -7.91 -32.10
CA GLN A 795 -2.35 -9.33 -32.37
C GLN A 795 -2.77 -9.65 -33.79
N ALA A 796 -2.06 -10.58 -34.43
CA ALA A 796 -2.41 -11.18 -35.69
C ALA A 796 -2.45 -12.69 -35.56
N ASN A 797 -3.53 -13.33 -35.97
CA ASN A 797 -3.68 -14.77 -35.90
C ASN A 797 -4.21 -15.31 -37.24
N LEU A 798 -3.55 -16.35 -37.74
CA LEU A 798 -3.95 -17.07 -38.93
C LEU A 798 -4.19 -18.53 -38.57
N THR A 799 -5.42 -19.00 -38.79
CA THR A 799 -5.82 -20.35 -38.43
C THR A 799 -6.35 -21.10 -39.65
N PHE A 800 -5.81 -22.30 -39.84
CA PHE A 800 -6.35 -23.26 -40.79
C PHE A 800 -7.12 -24.33 -40.04
N TYR A 801 -8.31 -24.73 -40.57
CA TYR A 801 -9.08 -25.78 -39.97
C TYR A 801 -9.63 -26.78 -40.99
N LEU A 802 -9.72 -28.03 -40.63
CA LEU A 802 -10.41 -29.08 -41.39
C LEU A 802 -11.59 -29.56 -40.51
N ARG A 803 -12.80 -29.43 -41.05
CA ARG A 803 -14.00 -29.92 -40.41
C ARG A 803 -14.41 -31.24 -41.06
N LEU A 804 -14.56 -32.28 -40.26
CA LEU A 804 -15.11 -33.58 -40.71
C LEU A 804 -16.54 -33.70 -40.18
N LYS A 805 -17.49 -34.05 -41.08
CA LYS A 805 -18.87 -34.43 -40.68
C LYS A 805 -18.89 -35.92 -40.48
N ILE A 806 -18.99 -36.36 -39.25
CA ILE A 806 -19.18 -37.74 -38.88
C ILE A 806 -20.69 -37.97 -38.89
N GLN A 807 -21.19 -38.90 -39.70
CA GLN A 807 -22.61 -39.30 -39.76
C GLN A 807 -23.02 -40.07 -38.51
#